data_891d0630058b640569f32f386b4a89e6
#
_entry.id   891d0630058b640569f32f386b4a89e6
#
_cell.length_a   1.000
_cell.length_b   1.000
_cell.length_c   1.000
_cell.angle_alpha   90.00
_cell.angle_beta   90.00
_cell.angle_gamma   90.00
#
_symmetry.space_group_name_H-M   'P 1'
#
loop_
_entity.id
_entity.type
_entity.pdbx_description
1 polymer ?
#
loop_
_entity_poly.entity_id
_entity_poly.type
_entity_poly.pdbx_seq_one_letter_code
_entity_poly.pdbx_strand_id
1 'polypeptide(L)'
;MSSRFSFIIKAVLILSVGMALLFSGCYPKPVKKYPEVKEVSPNLFDRAEQEFMAGNDQMAMESFKRYLELNPRGEKSRTAMVRMATIDLKNNRPEEAIPLFKKIVEEYPDHPDTHRVEFDIIDAYYRAGDYQQSQVEAAKWIDKYPFDPLRGDVYFLMGRNYRAMENFSQAFYWWLLAYNGSFDLSVSRDDIDQRILELIERSPVPALNEIASYATGTKYAPDVYHQLANDYIDMGDFEQAKLAAMALVRSTPDQYWVSIGRRILERVTAALSVKVGNIGCLLPLSGPFAIYGQEVLNGIQLGMGVFTQSEGEKSLDLIIRDTRGEPDVAASLVEELAEKDKVMAIIGPLASKPATAAAKKAQELGIPIITLTQKEGITLEGDMVFRNFMTPSKEVERVLQKAIIGMSLKRFGILYPDNSYGRFFMNLFWDKAQELGGTITAVEAYPPDETDFAVEIKKMVGLYYPRPEAVREMVEESNWLEAEEKIKEDFDSNGRHDPVVDFDAIFIPDNYGHIALITPQFPFYSIFDVRFLGTSLWQSPELIDQAGAYVQGAIIPSGFFLENSSTIAQDFVKRYVENFEKEPGILAATGYDTIQLLKSIMRKGPIKTRKEFQTALFAQDDYYGVTGWISFDQDGEVVKDPILLTVSDSHFDILP
;
A
#
# COMPACT_ATOMS: atom_id res chain seq x y z
N MET A 1 -3.45 -75.20 3.55
CA MET A 1 -2.79 -75.75 2.34
C MET A 1 -3.77 -75.90 1.17
N SER A 2 -4.64 -74.91 0.86
CA SER A 2 -5.62 -75.07 -0.25
C SER A 2 -5.87 -73.79 -1.07
N SER A 3 -5.01 -72.76 -0.94
CA SER A 3 -5.21 -71.50 -1.70
C SER A 3 -4.11 -71.16 -2.71
N ARG A 4 -3.03 -72.00 -2.82
CA ARG A 4 -1.95 -71.77 -3.77
C ARG A 4 -2.06 -72.55 -5.08
N PHE A 5 -2.96 -73.53 -5.16
CA PHE A 5 -3.13 -74.33 -6.38
C PHE A 5 -4.09 -73.74 -7.40
N SER A 6 -4.99 -72.84 -7.00
CA SER A 6 -5.93 -72.21 -7.92
C SER A 6 -5.35 -71.07 -8.73
N PHE A 7 -4.21 -70.52 -8.31
CA PHE A 7 -3.56 -69.38 -9.02
C PHE A 7 -2.69 -69.81 -10.20
N ILE A 8 -2.12 -71.02 -10.14
CA ILE A 8 -1.22 -71.57 -11.19
C ILE A 8 -2.04 -72.02 -12.40
N ILE A 9 -3.24 -72.60 -12.21
CA ILE A 9 -4.08 -73.06 -13.32
C ILE A 9 -4.71 -71.87 -14.12
N LYS A 10 -4.97 -70.76 -13.48
CA LYS A 10 -5.48 -69.57 -14.19
C LYS A 10 -4.36 -68.82 -14.96
N ALA A 11 -3.12 -68.88 -14.53
CA ALA A 11 -2.00 -68.26 -15.23
C ALA A 11 -1.59 -69.05 -16.51
N VAL A 12 -1.71 -70.38 -16.51
CA VAL A 12 -1.38 -71.21 -17.70
C VAL A 12 -2.48 -71.09 -18.76
N LEU A 13 -3.76 -70.88 -18.40
CA LEU A 13 -4.85 -70.71 -19.38
C LEU A 13 -4.79 -69.33 -20.06
N ILE A 14 -4.27 -68.32 -19.40
CA ILE A 14 -4.11 -66.96 -20.00
C ILE A 14 -2.91 -66.90 -20.96
N LEU A 15 -1.83 -67.70 -20.69
CA LEU A 15 -0.69 -67.76 -21.59
C LEU A 15 -0.99 -68.53 -22.88
N SER A 16 -1.87 -69.53 -22.86
CA SER A 16 -2.21 -70.32 -24.07
C SER A 16 -3.20 -69.60 -25.01
N VAL A 17 -4.01 -68.64 -24.52
CA VAL A 17 -4.89 -67.83 -25.37
C VAL A 17 -4.12 -66.61 -25.93
N GLY A 18 -3.09 -66.11 -25.21
CA GLY A 18 -2.24 -65.01 -25.69
C GLY A 18 -1.32 -65.40 -26.83
N MET A 19 -0.92 -66.70 -26.94
CA MET A 19 0.00 -67.15 -27.97
C MET A 19 -0.70 -67.55 -29.30
N ALA A 20 -2.02 -67.72 -29.30
CA ALA A 20 -2.83 -67.97 -30.51
C ALA A 20 -3.25 -66.70 -31.29
N LEU A 21 -3.04 -65.49 -30.67
CA LEU A 21 -3.38 -64.21 -31.32
C LEU A 21 -2.16 -63.52 -32.00
N LEU A 22 -0.95 -64.11 -31.89
CA LEU A 22 0.27 -63.51 -32.48
C LEU A 22 0.57 -63.98 -33.92
N PHE A 23 -0.27 -64.81 -34.54
CA PHE A 23 -0.14 -65.26 -35.92
C PHE A 23 -1.30 -64.82 -36.83
N SER A 24 -2.07 -63.78 -36.50
CA SER A 24 -2.94 -63.13 -37.45
C SER A 24 -2.09 -62.22 -38.33
N GLY A 25 -1.71 -62.70 -39.46
CA GLY A 25 -0.83 -62.03 -40.41
C GLY A 25 -1.30 -60.62 -40.73
N CYS A 26 -0.38 -59.68 -40.77
CA CYS A 26 -0.53 -58.43 -41.44
C CYS A 26 -0.88 -58.67 -42.93
N TYR A 27 -2.16 -58.71 -43.26
CA TYR A 27 -2.56 -58.43 -44.61
C TYR A 27 -2.40 -56.94 -44.85
N PRO A 28 -1.58 -56.51 -45.83
CA PRO A 28 -1.56 -55.12 -46.23
C PRO A 28 -2.98 -54.78 -46.71
N LYS A 29 -3.61 -53.78 -46.09
CA LYS A 29 -4.86 -53.25 -46.57
C LYS A 29 -4.64 -52.84 -48.01
N PRO A 30 -5.53 -53.23 -48.97
CA PRO A 30 -5.41 -52.80 -50.34
C PRO A 30 -5.34 -51.29 -50.40
N VAL A 31 -4.25 -50.76 -50.90
CA VAL A 31 -4.12 -49.34 -51.24
C VAL A 31 -5.26 -49.08 -52.21
N LYS A 32 -6.25 -48.28 -51.80
CA LYS A 32 -7.28 -47.78 -52.73
C LYS A 32 -6.54 -46.99 -53.78
N LYS A 33 -6.27 -47.63 -54.94
CA LYS A 33 -5.92 -46.88 -56.15
C LYS A 33 -7.09 -46.04 -56.51
N TYR A 34 -7.02 -44.78 -56.20
CA TYR A 34 -7.94 -43.78 -56.76
C TYR A 34 -7.73 -43.77 -58.28
N PRO A 35 -8.80 -43.70 -59.09
CA PRO A 35 -8.63 -43.59 -60.52
C PRO A 35 -7.80 -42.35 -60.85
N GLU A 36 -6.77 -42.50 -61.67
CA GLU A 36 -6.01 -41.37 -62.22
C GLU A 36 -6.99 -40.44 -62.97
N VAL A 37 -7.38 -39.36 -62.35
CA VAL A 37 -8.08 -38.25 -62.97
C VAL A 37 -7.02 -37.50 -63.76
N LYS A 38 -7.07 -37.56 -65.08
CA LYS A 38 -6.20 -36.75 -65.95
C LYS A 38 -6.40 -35.28 -65.61
N GLU A 39 -5.37 -34.66 -65.15
CA GLU A 39 -5.41 -33.22 -64.86
C GLU A 39 -5.80 -32.42 -66.08
N VAL A 40 -6.86 -31.64 -65.96
CA VAL A 40 -7.44 -30.86 -67.11
C VAL A 40 -6.60 -29.60 -67.38
N SER A 41 -5.70 -29.16 -66.44
CA SER A 41 -4.85 -27.99 -66.69
C SER A 41 -3.59 -28.00 -65.72
N PRO A 42 -2.51 -28.69 -66.13
CA PRO A 42 -1.27 -28.69 -65.36
C PRO A 42 -0.67 -27.27 -65.17
N ASN A 43 -0.83 -26.38 -66.15
CA ASN A 43 -0.32 -25.00 -66.07
C ASN A 43 -1.01 -24.13 -64.98
N LEU A 44 -2.21 -24.48 -64.54
CA LEU A 44 -2.92 -23.66 -63.55
C LEU A 44 -2.34 -23.86 -62.14
N PHE A 45 -2.01 -25.09 -61.77
CA PHE A 45 -1.36 -25.39 -60.50
C PHE A 45 0.06 -24.80 -60.42
N ASP A 46 0.86 -24.97 -61.49
CA ASP A 46 2.23 -24.46 -61.54
C ASP A 46 2.25 -22.92 -61.50
N ARG A 47 1.27 -22.27 -62.10
CA ARG A 47 1.08 -20.82 -61.91
C ARG A 47 0.74 -20.45 -60.47
N ALA A 48 -0.20 -21.17 -59.84
CA ALA A 48 -0.58 -20.94 -58.46
C ALA A 48 0.62 -21.09 -57.49
N GLU A 49 1.49 -22.12 -57.71
CA GLU A 49 2.74 -22.30 -56.96
C GLU A 49 3.73 -21.14 -57.18
N GLN A 50 3.86 -20.64 -58.43
CA GLN A 50 4.72 -19.49 -58.73
C GLN A 50 4.23 -18.24 -57.97
N GLU A 51 2.92 -17.95 -57.97
CA GLU A 51 2.33 -16.83 -57.26
C GLU A 51 2.53 -17.00 -55.72
N PHE A 52 2.35 -18.21 -55.19
CA PHE A 52 2.58 -18.54 -53.80
C PHE A 52 4.04 -18.28 -53.37
N MET A 53 4.98 -18.77 -54.19
CA MET A 53 6.41 -18.58 -53.94
C MET A 53 6.84 -17.12 -54.09
N ALA A 54 6.16 -16.35 -54.93
CA ALA A 54 6.36 -14.90 -55.10
C ALA A 54 5.72 -14.08 -53.93
N GLY A 55 4.95 -14.70 -53.06
CA GLY A 55 4.25 -14.02 -51.96
C GLY A 55 2.96 -13.31 -52.39
N ASN A 56 2.47 -13.57 -53.62
CA ASN A 56 1.23 -13.00 -54.14
C ASN A 56 0.03 -13.81 -53.65
N ASP A 57 -0.20 -13.80 -52.33
CA ASP A 57 -1.13 -14.68 -51.63
C ASP A 57 -2.56 -14.67 -52.22
N GLN A 58 -3.08 -13.50 -52.62
CA GLN A 58 -4.42 -13.39 -53.19
C GLN A 58 -4.52 -14.06 -54.55
N MET A 59 -3.55 -13.84 -55.46
CA MET A 59 -3.53 -14.43 -56.80
C MET A 59 -3.30 -15.96 -56.72
N ALA A 60 -2.43 -16.39 -55.80
CA ALA A 60 -2.22 -17.80 -55.53
C ALA A 60 -3.50 -18.48 -55.03
N MET A 61 -4.22 -17.86 -54.07
CA MET A 61 -5.51 -18.36 -53.56
C MET A 61 -6.55 -18.53 -54.62
N GLU A 62 -6.73 -17.54 -55.51
CA GLU A 62 -7.68 -17.60 -56.64
C GLU A 62 -7.31 -18.72 -57.61
N SER A 63 -6.03 -18.84 -57.96
CA SER A 63 -5.53 -19.85 -58.87
C SER A 63 -5.65 -21.28 -58.29
N PHE A 64 -5.35 -21.48 -56.99
CA PHE A 64 -5.56 -22.77 -56.31
C PHE A 64 -7.05 -23.13 -56.21
N LYS A 65 -7.95 -22.17 -55.91
CA LYS A 65 -9.39 -22.41 -55.89
C LYS A 65 -9.89 -22.90 -57.27
N ARG A 66 -9.48 -22.19 -58.32
CA ARG A 66 -9.89 -22.57 -59.66
C ARG A 66 -9.30 -23.92 -60.10
N TYR A 67 -8.06 -24.23 -59.66
CA TYR A 67 -7.48 -25.55 -59.89
C TYR A 67 -8.33 -26.66 -59.22
N LEU A 68 -8.72 -26.48 -57.96
CA LEU A 68 -9.54 -27.44 -57.22
C LEU A 68 -10.94 -27.61 -57.76
N GLU A 69 -11.56 -26.55 -58.30
CA GLU A 69 -12.85 -26.63 -58.99
C GLU A 69 -12.79 -27.56 -60.22
N LEU A 70 -11.69 -27.49 -60.98
CA LEU A 70 -11.48 -28.30 -62.19
C LEU A 70 -10.93 -29.71 -61.86
N ASN A 71 -10.20 -29.84 -60.78
CA ASN A 71 -9.51 -31.08 -60.38
C ASN A 71 -9.74 -31.38 -58.89
N PRO A 72 -10.98 -31.67 -58.45
CA PRO A 72 -11.28 -31.81 -57.00
C PRO A 72 -10.54 -32.99 -56.34
N ARG A 73 -10.08 -33.97 -57.11
CA ARG A 73 -9.31 -35.13 -56.64
C ARG A 73 -8.08 -35.39 -57.52
N GLY A 74 -7.51 -34.38 -58.11
CA GLY A 74 -6.28 -34.44 -58.88
C GLY A 74 -5.06 -34.76 -58.02
N GLU A 75 -3.98 -35.17 -58.68
CA GLU A 75 -2.73 -35.52 -57.99
C GLU A 75 -2.20 -34.39 -57.11
N LYS A 76 -2.34 -33.14 -57.52
CA LYS A 76 -1.88 -31.95 -56.80
C LYS A 76 -2.94 -31.29 -55.92
N SER A 77 -4.17 -31.85 -55.84
CA SER A 77 -5.30 -31.23 -55.11
C SER A 77 -5.06 -31.10 -53.63
N ARG A 78 -4.41 -32.12 -53.00
CA ARG A 78 -3.98 -32.06 -51.62
C ARG A 78 -3.01 -30.90 -51.37
N THR A 79 -1.99 -30.78 -52.24
CA THR A 79 -0.99 -29.71 -52.13
C THR A 79 -1.64 -28.33 -52.27
N ALA A 80 -2.58 -28.18 -53.24
CA ALA A 80 -3.32 -26.95 -53.40
C ALA A 80 -4.12 -26.56 -52.16
N MET A 81 -4.80 -27.52 -51.50
CA MET A 81 -5.52 -27.27 -50.27
C MET A 81 -4.57 -26.90 -49.11
N VAL A 82 -3.40 -27.57 -48.97
CA VAL A 82 -2.39 -27.21 -47.99
C VAL A 82 -1.90 -25.78 -48.19
N ARG A 83 -1.58 -25.40 -49.45
CA ARG A 83 -1.14 -24.03 -49.76
C ARG A 83 -2.20 -22.98 -49.40
N MET A 84 -3.47 -23.24 -49.76
CA MET A 84 -4.58 -22.35 -49.42
C MET A 84 -4.70 -22.15 -47.89
N ALA A 85 -4.71 -23.25 -47.15
CA ALA A 85 -4.78 -23.18 -45.69
C ALA A 85 -3.56 -22.46 -45.08
N THR A 86 -2.36 -22.65 -45.65
CA THR A 86 -1.14 -21.93 -45.25
C THR A 86 -1.26 -20.43 -45.51
N ILE A 87 -1.83 -20.03 -46.66
CA ILE A 87 -2.11 -18.62 -46.98
C ILE A 87 -3.11 -18.04 -45.98
N ASP A 88 -4.16 -18.78 -45.59
CA ASP A 88 -5.15 -18.31 -44.65
C ASP A 88 -4.51 -18.11 -43.26
N LEU A 89 -3.67 -19.04 -42.77
CA LEU A 89 -2.91 -18.87 -41.52
C LEU A 89 -1.95 -17.68 -41.57
N LYS A 90 -1.24 -17.50 -42.71
CA LYS A 90 -0.33 -16.37 -42.91
C LYS A 90 -1.06 -15.02 -42.86
N ASN A 91 -2.26 -14.98 -43.37
CA ASN A 91 -3.13 -13.81 -43.37
C ASN A 91 -4.02 -13.67 -42.12
N ASN A 92 -3.69 -14.41 -41.06
CA ASN A 92 -4.41 -14.40 -39.75
C ASN A 92 -5.90 -14.72 -39.89
N ARG A 93 -6.22 -15.75 -40.70
CA ARG A 93 -7.58 -16.29 -40.92
C ARG A 93 -7.64 -17.78 -40.56
N PRO A 94 -7.38 -18.14 -39.31
CA PRO A 94 -7.31 -19.54 -38.91
C PRO A 94 -8.67 -20.26 -39.06
N GLU A 95 -9.80 -19.56 -38.94
CA GLU A 95 -11.13 -20.14 -39.10
C GLU A 95 -11.39 -20.67 -40.50
N GLU A 96 -10.80 -20.07 -41.52
CA GLU A 96 -10.86 -20.54 -42.90
C GLU A 96 -9.88 -21.68 -43.19
N ALA A 97 -8.73 -21.69 -42.49
CA ALA A 97 -7.73 -22.73 -42.67
C ALA A 97 -8.15 -24.08 -42.03
N ILE A 98 -8.81 -24.08 -40.88
CA ILE A 98 -9.21 -25.29 -40.15
C ILE A 98 -10.08 -26.23 -41.00
N PRO A 99 -11.15 -25.81 -41.67
CA PRO A 99 -11.95 -26.71 -42.50
C PRO A 99 -11.18 -27.27 -43.69
N LEU A 100 -10.22 -26.52 -44.25
CA LEU A 100 -9.36 -27.03 -45.34
C LEU A 100 -8.43 -28.12 -44.81
N PHE A 101 -7.77 -27.92 -43.70
CA PHE A 101 -6.90 -28.94 -43.09
C PHE A 101 -7.70 -30.20 -42.70
N LYS A 102 -8.88 -30.05 -42.11
CA LYS A 102 -9.74 -31.20 -41.74
C LYS A 102 -10.15 -31.99 -42.98
N LYS A 103 -10.51 -31.29 -44.05
CA LYS A 103 -10.83 -31.93 -45.33
C LYS A 103 -9.63 -32.71 -45.89
N ILE A 104 -8.42 -32.19 -45.79
CA ILE A 104 -7.19 -32.89 -46.21
C ILE A 104 -7.01 -34.19 -45.41
N VAL A 105 -7.17 -34.14 -44.10
CA VAL A 105 -7.03 -35.34 -43.23
C VAL A 105 -8.10 -36.37 -43.53
N GLU A 106 -9.33 -35.96 -43.83
CA GLU A 106 -10.45 -36.83 -44.18
C GLU A 106 -10.26 -37.50 -45.54
N GLU A 107 -9.84 -36.72 -46.58
CA GLU A 107 -9.70 -37.21 -47.96
C GLU A 107 -8.37 -37.97 -48.18
N TYR A 108 -7.31 -37.67 -47.40
CA TYR A 108 -5.97 -38.24 -47.54
C TYR A 108 -5.39 -38.79 -46.21
N PRO A 109 -6.10 -39.69 -45.51
CA PRO A 109 -5.71 -40.12 -44.17
C PRO A 109 -4.37 -40.88 -44.10
N ASP A 110 -4.03 -41.59 -45.15
CA ASP A 110 -2.82 -42.45 -45.23
C ASP A 110 -1.63 -41.74 -45.90
N HIS A 111 -1.74 -40.41 -46.16
CA HIS A 111 -0.61 -39.69 -46.77
C HIS A 111 0.53 -39.50 -45.74
N PRO A 112 1.78 -39.65 -46.17
CA PRO A 112 2.96 -39.57 -45.27
C PRO A 112 3.00 -38.30 -44.40
N ASP A 113 2.57 -37.14 -44.95
CA ASP A 113 2.59 -35.87 -44.21
C ASP A 113 1.28 -35.56 -43.45
N THR A 114 0.38 -36.53 -43.29
CA THR A 114 -0.90 -36.27 -42.57
C THR A 114 -0.66 -35.84 -41.15
N HIS A 115 0.36 -36.39 -40.47
CA HIS A 115 0.79 -35.99 -39.11
C HIS A 115 1.10 -34.49 -39.03
N ARG A 116 1.70 -33.89 -40.09
CA ARG A 116 1.99 -32.46 -40.16
C ARG A 116 0.74 -31.63 -40.36
N VAL A 117 -0.20 -32.07 -41.22
CA VAL A 117 -1.47 -31.36 -41.39
C VAL A 117 -2.30 -31.38 -40.11
N GLU A 118 -2.29 -32.49 -39.37
CA GLU A 118 -2.93 -32.57 -38.07
C GLU A 118 -2.25 -31.65 -37.04
N PHE A 119 -0.93 -31.47 -37.11
CA PHE A 119 -0.22 -30.46 -36.31
C PHE A 119 -0.66 -29.03 -36.71
N ASP A 120 -0.79 -28.75 -37.99
CA ASP A 120 -1.25 -27.44 -38.50
C ASP A 120 -2.69 -27.14 -38.03
N ILE A 121 -3.55 -28.16 -37.84
CA ILE A 121 -4.88 -28.01 -37.25
C ILE A 121 -4.76 -27.54 -35.79
N ILE A 122 -3.83 -28.11 -35.01
CA ILE A 122 -3.60 -27.73 -33.61
C ILE A 122 -3.17 -26.25 -33.54
N ASP A 123 -2.19 -25.85 -34.37
CA ASP A 123 -1.73 -24.45 -34.42
C ASP A 123 -2.83 -23.49 -34.90
N ALA A 124 -3.65 -23.91 -35.87
CA ALA A 124 -4.76 -23.12 -36.36
C ALA A 124 -5.79 -22.85 -35.25
N TYR A 125 -6.17 -23.85 -34.46
CA TYR A 125 -7.03 -23.65 -33.31
C TYR A 125 -6.42 -22.73 -32.25
N TYR A 126 -5.11 -22.87 -31.96
CA TYR A 126 -4.42 -21.95 -31.09
C TYR A 126 -4.49 -20.50 -31.60
N ARG A 127 -4.25 -20.27 -32.87
CA ARG A 127 -4.31 -18.93 -33.50
C ARG A 127 -5.74 -18.37 -33.56
N ALA A 128 -6.76 -19.23 -33.67
CA ALA A 128 -8.16 -18.85 -33.56
C ALA A 128 -8.59 -18.49 -32.12
N GLY A 129 -7.74 -18.72 -31.11
CA GLY A 129 -8.07 -18.52 -29.71
C GLY A 129 -8.89 -19.66 -29.09
N ASP A 130 -9.17 -20.72 -29.85
CA ASP A 130 -9.84 -21.93 -29.35
C ASP A 130 -8.80 -22.87 -28.72
N TYR A 131 -8.25 -22.43 -27.60
CA TYR A 131 -7.19 -23.16 -26.88
C TYR A 131 -7.67 -24.53 -26.40
N GLN A 132 -8.94 -24.67 -26.04
CA GLN A 132 -9.51 -25.93 -25.58
C GLN A 132 -9.54 -26.96 -26.72
N GLN A 133 -9.99 -26.59 -27.91
CA GLN A 133 -10.01 -27.49 -29.06
C GLN A 133 -8.59 -27.82 -29.52
N SER A 134 -7.68 -26.83 -29.49
CA SER A 134 -6.27 -27.04 -29.76
C SER A 134 -5.67 -28.11 -28.83
N GLN A 135 -5.99 -28.10 -27.53
CA GLN A 135 -5.53 -29.12 -26.58
C GLN A 135 -6.10 -30.51 -26.88
N VAL A 136 -7.38 -30.57 -27.23
CA VAL A 136 -8.05 -31.85 -27.58
C VAL A 136 -7.38 -32.49 -28.81
N GLU A 137 -7.13 -31.70 -29.86
CA GLU A 137 -6.46 -32.20 -31.06
C GLU A 137 -4.97 -32.54 -30.76
N ALA A 138 -4.28 -31.76 -29.98
CA ALA A 138 -2.91 -32.05 -29.54
C ALA A 138 -2.80 -33.36 -28.76
N ALA A 139 -3.71 -33.64 -27.83
CA ALA A 139 -3.75 -34.87 -27.07
C ALA A 139 -3.95 -36.10 -28.00
N LYS A 140 -4.88 -36.03 -28.94
CA LYS A 140 -5.10 -37.06 -29.96
C LYS A 140 -3.86 -37.28 -30.81
N TRP A 141 -3.20 -36.19 -31.22
CA TRP A 141 -1.98 -36.24 -32.02
C TRP A 141 -0.84 -36.94 -31.26
N ILE A 142 -0.61 -36.62 -29.99
CA ILE A 142 0.42 -37.23 -29.12
C ILE A 142 0.19 -38.74 -29.00
N ASP A 143 -1.04 -39.18 -28.83
CA ASP A 143 -1.41 -40.60 -28.74
C ASP A 143 -1.20 -41.31 -30.07
N LYS A 144 -1.54 -40.66 -31.17
CA LYS A 144 -1.45 -41.25 -32.52
C LYS A 144 -0.02 -41.34 -33.03
N TYR A 145 0.84 -40.37 -32.66
CA TYR A 145 2.22 -40.23 -33.16
C TYR A 145 3.26 -40.15 -32.04
N PRO A 146 3.41 -41.18 -31.20
CA PRO A 146 4.25 -41.15 -30.01
C PRO A 146 5.77 -41.00 -30.27
N PHE A 147 6.23 -41.25 -31.50
CA PHE A 147 7.64 -41.18 -31.90
C PHE A 147 7.94 -40.18 -33.00
N ASP A 148 6.99 -39.29 -33.29
CA ASP A 148 7.12 -38.30 -34.36
C ASP A 148 8.10 -37.17 -33.97
N PRO A 149 8.93 -36.69 -34.90
CA PRO A 149 9.84 -35.56 -34.66
C PRO A 149 9.14 -34.28 -34.21
N LEU A 150 7.91 -34.01 -34.68
CA LEU A 150 7.10 -32.80 -34.33
C LEU A 150 6.59 -32.86 -32.89
N ARG A 151 6.77 -33.95 -32.17
CA ARG A 151 6.23 -34.10 -30.81
C ARG A 151 6.70 -32.99 -29.86
N GLY A 152 7.94 -32.51 -30.02
CA GLY A 152 8.47 -31.39 -29.25
C GLY A 152 7.71 -30.09 -29.51
N ASP A 153 7.38 -29.80 -30.78
CA ASP A 153 6.60 -28.64 -31.16
C ASP A 153 5.16 -28.72 -30.64
N VAL A 154 4.55 -29.92 -30.64
CA VAL A 154 3.23 -30.13 -30.02
C VAL A 154 3.28 -29.87 -28.52
N TYR A 155 4.32 -30.34 -27.79
CA TYR A 155 4.49 -30.03 -26.36
C TYR A 155 4.65 -28.53 -26.12
N PHE A 156 5.45 -27.88 -26.97
CA PHE A 156 5.60 -26.42 -26.87
C PHE A 156 4.27 -25.70 -27.09
N LEU A 157 3.48 -26.12 -28.07
CA LEU A 157 2.16 -25.54 -28.36
C LEU A 157 1.15 -25.84 -27.24
N MET A 158 1.19 -27.03 -26.63
CA MET A 158 0.41 -27.34 -25.41
C MET A 158 0.72 -26.36 -24.27
N GLY A 159 2.00 -26.10 -24.03
CA GLY A 159 2.40 -25.11 -23.03
C GLY A 159 1.86 -23.69 -23.34
N ARG A 160 1.86 -23.29 -24.64
CA ARG A 160 1.25 -22.01 -25.08
C ARG A 160 -0.24 -21.96 -24.82
N ASN A 161 -0.97 -23.04 -25.12
CA ASN A 161 -2.41 -23.15 -24.85
C ASN A 161 -2.70 -22.96 -23.35
N TYR A 162 -2.01 -23.70 -22.47
CA TYR A 162 -2.20 -23.61 -21.02
C TYR A 162 -1.83 -22.23 -20.49
N ARG A 163 -0.78 -21.60 -21.02
CA ARG A 163 -0.40 -20.25 -20.65
C ARG A 163 -1.48 -19.23 -21.04
N ALA A 164 -2.07 -19.37 -22.23
CA ALA A 164 -3.15 -18.50 -22.70
C ALA A 164 -4.44 -18.66 -21.87
N MET A 165 -4.64 -19.84 -21.28
CA MET A 165 -5.75 -20.14 -20.36
C MET A 165 -5.38 -19.86 -18.88
N GLU A 166 -4.27 -19.18 -18.63
CA GLU A 166 -3.76 -18.86 -17.28
C GLU A 166 -3.51 -20.09 -16.37
N ASN A 167 -3.37 -21.28 -16.97
CA ASN A 167 -2.98 -22.47 -16.24
C ASN A 167 -1.44 -22.58 -16.24
N PHE A 168 -0.82 -21.84 -15.32
CA PHE A 168 0.63 -21.67 -15.26
C PHE A 168 1.38 -23.00 -14.96
N SER A 169 0.85 -23.83 -14.09
CA SER A 169 1.48 -25.08 -13.70
C SER A 169 1.54 -26.08 -14.87
N GLN A 170 0.45 -26.21 -15.63
CA GLN A 170 0.43 -27.04 -16.82
C GLN A 170 1.28 -26.44 -17.95
N ALA A 171 1.29 -25.11 -18.11
CA ALA A 171 2.18 -24.46 -19.08
C ALA A 171 3.65 -24.77 -18.79
N PHE A 172 4.06 -24.67 -17.52
CA PHE A 172 5.42 -25.07 -17.07
C PHE A 172 5.72 -26.52 -17.40
N TYR A 173 4.82 -27.45 -17.05
CA TYR A 173 4.98 -28.87 -17.29
C TYR A 173 5.25 -29.20 -18.75
N TRP A 174 4.41 -28.67 -19.67
CA TRP A 174 4.53 -28.96 -21.08
C TRP A 174 5.76 -28.30 -21.73
N TRP A 175 6.11 -27.08 -21.31
CA TRP A 175 7.36 -26.45 -21.78
C TRP A 175 8.60 -27.17 -21.23
N LEU A 176 8.55 -27.69 -20.02
CA LEU A 176 9.63 -28.50 -19.45
C LEU A 176 9.82 -29.82 -20.24
N LEU A 177 8.74 -30.48 -20.66
CA LEU A 177 8.79 -31.64 -21.52
C LEU A 177 9.39 -31.32 -22.90
N ALA A 178 9.00 -30.21 -23.50
CA ALA A 178 9.57 -29.73 -24.78
C ALA A 178 11.07 -29.44 -24.63
N TYR A 179 11.47 -28.78 -23.55
CA TYR A 179 12.85 -28.39 -23.28
C TYR A 179 13.79 -29.60 -23.05
N ASN A 180 13.36 -30.55 -22.21
CA ASN A 180 14.18 -31.69 -21.80
C ASN A 180 14.23 -32.84 -22.84
N GLY A 181 13.27 -32.89 -23.75
CA GLY A 181 13.20 -33.94 -24.74
C GLY A 181 14.29 -33.80 -25.83
N SER A 182 14.69 -34.93 -26.39
CA SER A 182 15.63 -34.98 -27.54
C SER A 182 14.86 -34.76 -28.85
N PHE A 183 14.17 -33.60 -28.96
CA PHE A 183 13.36 -33.23 -30.12
C PHE A 183 14.12 -32.27 -31.03
N ASP A 184 13.79 -32.33 -32.33
CA ASP A 184 14.16 -31.29 -33.26
C ASP A 184 13.04 -30.25 -33.25
N LEU A 185 13.27 -29.13 -32.56
CA LEU A 185 12.26 -28.11 -32.29
C LEU A 185 12.30 -27.01 -33.35
N SER A 186 11.15 -26.51 -33.77
CA SER A 186 11.03 -25.31 -34.60
C SER A 186 11.38 -24.03 -33.85
N VAL A 187 11.34 -24.05 -32.49
CA VAL A 187 11.70 -22.97 -31.59
C VAL A 187 13.00 -23.31 -30.87
N SER A 188 13.87 -22.33 -30.64
CA SER A 188 15.13 -22.58 -29.94
C SER A 188 14.88 -22.98 -28.48
N ARG A 189 15.78 -23.82 -27.93
CA ARG A 189 15.72 -24.15 -26.48
C ARG A 189 15.90 -22.93 -25.60
N ASP A 190 16.68 -21.95 -26.05
CA ASP A 190 16.87 -20.69 -25.31
C ASP A 190 15.56 -19.88 -25.24
N ASP A 191 14.75 -19.86 -26.30
CA ASP A 191 13.43 -19.21 -26.27
C ASP A 191 12.45 -19.91 -25.31
N ILE A 192 12.51 -21.26 -25.24
CA ILE A 192 11.70 -22.03 -24.28
C ILE A 192 12.16 -21.74 -22.87
N ASP A 193 13.46 -21.70 -22.64
CA ASP A 193 14.10 -21.40 -21.35
C ASP A 193 13.63 -20.03 -20.83
N GLN A 194 13.75 -19.00 -21.67
CA GLN A 194 13.31 -17.65 -21.33
C GLN A 194 11.82 -17.62 -20.96
N ARG A 195 10.96 -18.32 -21.73
CA ARG A 195 9.52 -18.38 -21.43
C ARG A 195 9.20 -19.08 -20.11
N ILE A 196 9.96 -20.11 -19.77
CA ILE A 196 9.82 -20.79 -18.47
C ILE A 196 10.21 -19.85 -17.33
N LEU A 197 11.31 -19.09 -17.46
CA LEU A 197 11.73 -18.12 -16.45
C LEU A 197 10.72 -16.98 -16.29
N GLU A 198 10.24 -16.41 -17.40
CA GLU A 198 9.17 -15.40 -17.38
C GLU A 198 7.85 -15.92 -16.78
N LEU A 199 7.55 -17.20 -17.02
CA LEU A 199 6.39 -17.85 -16.42
C LEU A 199 6.52 -17.94 -14.90
N ILE A 200 7.68 -18.35 -14.40
CA ILE A 200 7.96 -18.44 -12.95
C ILE A 200 7.79 -17.06 -12.32
N GLU A 201 8.43 -16.04 -12.89
CA GLU A 201 8.38 -14.66 -12.35
C GLU A 201 6.96 -14.09 -12.25
N ARG A 202 6.08 -14.46 -13.21
CA ARG A 202 4.70 -13.92 -13.30
C ARG A 202 3.63 -14.82 -12.69
N SER A 203 4.00 -15.98 -12.20
CA SER A 203 3.05 -16.94 -11.66
C SER A 203 2.62 -16.55 -10.25
N PRO A 204 1.32 -16.58 -9.92
CA PRO A 204 0.86 -16.37 -8.56
C PRO A 204 1.29 -17.53 -7.64
N VAL A 205 1.40 -17.25 -6.34
CA VAL A 205 1.87 -18.22 -5.32
C VAL A 205 1.18 -19.60 -5.39
N PRO A 206 -0.14 -19.72 -5.57
CA PRO A 206 -0.77 -21.04 -5.73
C PRO A 206 -0.22 -21.84 -6.91
N ALA A 207 -0.02 -21.17 -8.07
CA ALA A 207 0.55 -21.83 -9.24
C ALA A 207 2.04 -22.17 -9.05
N LEU A 208 2.82 -21.29 -8.39
CA LEU A 208 4.22 -21.56 -8.06
C LEU A 208 4.37 -22.78 -7.15
N ASN A 209 3.48 -22.99 -6.20
CA ASN A 209 3.49 -24.19 -5.35
C ASN A 209 3.26 -25.48 -6.16
N GLU A 210 2.40 -25.44 -7.18
CA GLU A 210 2.23 -26.58 -8.10
C GLU A 210 3.46 -26.74 -8.99
N ILE A 211 3.99 -25.66 -9.55
CA ILE A 211 5.19 -25.64 -10.38
C ILE A 211 6.39 -26.22 -9.61
N ALA A 212 6.52 -25.94 -8.32
CA ALA A 212 7.61 -26.46 -7.50
C ALA A 212 7.67 -27.99 -7.52
N SER A 213 6.53 -28.67 -7.61
CA SER A 213 6.47 -30.14 -7.72
C SER A 213 7.08 -30.66 -9.04
N TYR A 214 6.82 -29.97 -10.15
CA TYR A 214 7.38 -30.29 -11.47
C TYR A 214 8.84 -29.85 -11.63
N ALA A 215 9.22 -28.75 -10.97
CA ALA A 215 10.56 -28.17 -11.04
C ALA A 215 11.60 -28.97 -10.23
N THR A 216 11.16 -29.79 -9.26
CA THR A 216 12.06 -30.56 -8.39
C THR A 216 13.02 -31.42 -9.20
N GLY A 217 14.34 -31.27 -8.95
CA GLY A 217 15.38 -31.95 -9.67
C GLY A 217 15.72 -31.41 -11.06
N THR A 218 15.09 -30.29 -11.46
CA THR A 218 15.42 -29.58 -12.70
C THR A 218 16.27 -28.33 -12.39
N LYS A 219 16.84 -27.72 -13.42
CA LYS A 219 17.59 -26.46 -13.29
C LYS A 219 16.74 -25.27 -12.83
N TYR A 220 15.42 -25.35 -12.93
CA TYR A 220 14.47 -24.31 -12.59
C TYR A 220 14.03 -24.31 -11.11
N ALA A 221 14.36 -25.37 -10.38
CA ALA A 221 13.99 -25.46 -8.97
C ALA A 221 14.46 -24.26 -8.12
N PRO A 222 15.71 -23.76 -8.30
CA PRO A 222 16.17 -22.58 -7.57
C PRO A 222 15.35 -21.34 -7.86
N ASP A 223 15.01 -21.08 -9.12
CA ASP A 223 14.21 -19.91 -9.53
C ASP A 223 12.82 -19.94 -8.90
N VAL A 224 12.17 -21.11 -8.93
CA VAL A 224 10.82 -21.28 -8.34
C VAL A 224 10.85 -21.07 -6.83
N TYR A 225 11.80 -21.68 -6.11
CA TYR A 225 11.86 -21.51 -4.66
C TYR A 225 12.32 -20.12 -4.23
N HIS A 226 13.14 -19.46 -5.04
CA HIS A 226 13.52 -18.07 -4.82
C HIS A 226 12.30 -17.15 -4.96
N GLN A 227 11.53 -17.31 -6.04
CA GLN A 227 10.31 -16.52 -6.25
C GLN A 227 9.30 -16.77 -5.12
N LEU A 228 9.02 -18.03 -4.77
CA LEU A 228 8.14 -18.37 -3.66
C LEU A 228 8.59 -17.75 -2.33
N ALA A 229 9.90 -17.77 -2.04
CA ALA A 229 10.41 -17.20 -0.80
C ALA A 229 10.18 -15.67 -0.73
N ASN A 230 10.40 -14.97 -1.86
CA ASN A 230 10.16 -13.53 -1.92
C ASN A 230 8.66 -13.19 -1.84
N ASP A 231 7.82 -13.88 -2.60
CA ASP A 231 6.37 -13.65 -2.58
C ASP A 231 5.79 -13.88 -1.18
N TYR A 232 6.21 -14.92 -0.48
CA TYR A 232 5.79 -15.16 0.90
C TYR A 232 6.31 -14.10 1.87
N ILE A 233 7.52 -13.54 1.64
CA ILE A 233 8.02 -12.40 2.43
C ILE A 233 7.13 -11.17 2.20
N ASP A 234 6.78 -10.88 0.95
CA ASP A 234 5.95 -9.73 0.60
C ASP A 234 4.52 -9.87 1.14
N MET A 235 4.00 -11.10 1.23
CA MET A 235 2.75 -11.42 1.89
C MET A 235 2.82 -11.41 3.42
N GLY A 236 4.03 -11.31 4.01
CA GLY A 236 4.25 -11.41 5.46
C GLY A 236 4.19 -12.84 6.02
N ASP A 237 4.07 -13.87 5.19
CA ASP A 237 4.08 -15.28 5.62
C ASP A 237 5.52 -15.80 5.74
N PHE A 238 6.19 -15.37 6.80
CA PHE A 238 7.59 -15.71 7.04
C PHE A 238 7.83 -17.21 7.34
N GLU A 239 6.81 -17.95 7.80
CA GLU A 239 6.96 -19.40 7.97
C GLU A 239 7.05 -20.11 6.61
N GLN A 240 6.16 -19.79 5.67
CA GLN A 240 6.24 -20.34 4.31
C GLN A 240 7.48 -19.83 3.57
N ALA A 241 7.84 -18.56 3.73
CA ALA A 241 9.08 -18.01 3.19
C ALA A 241 10.32 -18.78 3.67
N LYS A 242 10.36 -19.15 4.96
CA LYS A 242 11.43 -19.98 5.53
C LYS A 242 11.50 -21.37 4.88
N LEU A 243 10.34 -22.01 4.71
CA LEU A 243 10.27 -23.32 4.04
C LEU A 243 10.75 -23.24 2.60
N ALA A 244 10.33 -22.24 1.85
CA ALA A 244 10.75 -22.00 0.48
C ALA A 244 12.26 -21.71 0.38
N ALA A 245 12.82 -20.88 1.27
CA ALA A 245 14.24 -20.60 1.33
C ALA A 245 15.09 -21.85 1.70
N MET A 246 14.57 -22.69 2.60
CA MET A 246 15.22 -23.99 2.89
C MET A 246 15.19 -24.91 1.68
N ALA A 247 14.08 -24.93 0.92
CA ALA A 247 13.97 -25.69 -0.32
C ALA A 247 14.93 -25.16 -1.38
N LEU A 248 15.08 -23.84 -1.52
CA LEU A 248 16.08 -23.21 -2.40
C LEU A 248 17.50 -23.73 -2.10
N VAL A 249 17.93 -23.65 -0.84
CA VAL A 249 19.27 -24.11 -0.43
C VAL A 249 19.50 -25.60 -0.74
N ARG A 250 18.44 -26.42 -0.66
CA ARG A 250 18.51 -27.87 -0.93
C ARG A 250 18.39 -28.23 -2.41
N SER A 251 17.81 -27.35 -3.23
CA SER A 251 17.49 -27.65 -4.63
C SER A 251 18.69 -27.67 -5.55
N THR A 252 19.82 -27.09 -5.14
CA THR A 252 21.00 -26.91 -5.98
C THR A 252 22.29 -26.86 -5.17
N PRO A 253 23.41 -27.39 -5.70
CA PRO A 253 24.74 -27.19 -5.12
C PRO A 253 25.38 -25.85 -5.52
N ASP A 254 24.78 -25.08 -6.40
CA ASP A 254 25.31 -23.78 -6.86
C ASP A 254 25.43 -22.79 -5.71
N GLN A 255 26.67 -22.33 -5.46
CA GLN A 255 26.99 -21.43 -4.36
C GLN A 255 26.28 -20.05 -4.49
N TYR A 256 25.97 -19.61 -5.70
CA TYR A 256 25.19 -18.39 -5.92
C TYR A 256 23.80 -18.51 -5.27
N TRP A 257 23.04 -19.54 -5.64
CA TRP A 257 21.69 -19.79 -5.10
C TRP A 257 21.70 -20.16 -3.61
N VAL A 258 22.69 -20.94 -3.17
CA VAL A 258 22.86 -21.27 -1.75
C VAL A 258 23.09 -20.01 -0.92
N SER A 259 23.89 -19.06 -1.41
CA SER A 259 24.15 -17.79 -0.70
C SER A 259 22.90 -16.92 -0.61
N ILE A 260 22.09 -16.86 -1.68
CA ILE A 260 20.79 -16.16 -1.69
C ILE A 260 19.84 -16.79 -0.67
N GLY A 261 19.67 -18.11 -0.74
CA GLY A 261 18.79 -18.84 0.17
C GLY A 261 19.17 -18.65 1.65
N ARG A 262 20.48 -18.63 1.97
CA ARG A 262 20.95 -18.37 3.33
C ARG A 262 20.63 -16.96 3.80
N ARG A 263 20.82 -15.93 2.96
CA ARG A 263 20.44 -14.55 3.30
C ARG A 263 18.94 -14.41 3.57
N ILE A 264 18.12 -15.07 2.73
CA ILE A 264 16.68 -15.10 2.96
C ILE A 264 16.35 -15.78 4.30
N LEU A 265 16.98 -16.94 4.59
CA LEU A 265 16.80 -17.65 5.86
C LEU A 265 17.21 -16.82 7.07
N GLU A 266 18.31 -16.09 7.01
CA GLU A 266 18.75 -15.18 8.06
C GLU A 266 17.70 -14.08 8.31
N ARG A 267 17.26 -13.41 7.24
CA ARG A 267 16.21 -12.36 7.31
C ARG A 267 14.90 -12.88 7.89
N VAL A 268 14.41 -14.00 7.40
CA VAL A 268 13.14 -14.60 7.82
C VAL A 268 13.23 -15.16 9.25
N THR A 269 14.35 -15.76 9.62
CA THR A 269 14.57 -16.26 10.99
C THR A 269 14.63 -15.12 11.99
N ALA A 270 15.24 -13.99 11.63
CA ALA A 270 15.23 -12.78 12.45
C ALA A 270 13.80 -12.26 12.64
N ALA A 271 12.99 -12.21 11.57
CA ALA A 271 11.60 -11.78 11.64
C ALA A 271 10.74 -12.70 12.54
N LEU A 272 10.94 -14.02 12.48
CA LEU A 272 10.24 -15.00 13.31
C LEU A 272 10.77 -15.09 14.77
N SER A 273 11.91 -14.50 15.06
CA SER A 273 12.50 -14.55 16.41
C SER A 273 11.93 -13.53 17.36
N VAL A 274 10.93 -12.74 16.95
CA VAL A 274 10.31 -11.68 17.74
C VAL A 274 9.64 -12.26 19.00
N LYS A 275 9.85 -11.59 20.14
CA LYS A 275 9.13 -11.89 21.38
C LYS A 275 7.81 -11.15 21.40
N VAL A 276 6.71 -11.88 21.19
CA VAL A 276 5.35 -11.36 21.01
C VAL A 276 4.96 -10.59 22.25
N GLY A 277 5.30 -10.11 23.09
CA GLY A 277 4.88 -9.29 24.24
C GLY A 277 5.86 -8.16 24.56
N ASN A 278 7.04 -8.21 23.97
CA ASN A 278 8.06 -7.21 24.24
C ASN A 278 7.78 -5.92 23.45
N ILE A 279 7.58 -4.82 24.15
CA ILE A 279 7.41 -3.48 23.58
C ILE A 279 8.60 -2.61 24.03
N GLY A 280 9.30 -2.05 23.05
CA GLY A 280 10.35 -1.05 23.30
C GLY A 280 9.74 0.31 23.63
N CYS A 281 10.39 1.04 24.52
CA CYS A 281 9.99 2.39 24.88
C CYS A 281 11.21 3.31 24.86
N LEU A 282 11.24 4.25 23.90
CA LEU A 282 12.32 5.20 23.67
C LEU A 282 11.90 6.59 24.13
N LEU A 283 12.37 7.03 25.29
CA LEU A 283 12.02 8.33 25.88
C LEU A 283 13.26 9.06 26.37
N PRO A 284 13.27 10.39 26.37
CA PRO A 284 14.32 11.17 27.03
C PRO A 284 14.06 11.14 28.54
N LEU A 285 14.74 10.28 29.29
CA LEU A 285 14.57 10.14 30.73
C LEU A 285 15.67 10.85 31.52
N SER A 286 16.65 11.41 30.82
CA SER A 286 17.68 12.29 31.37
C SER A 286 17.87 13.53 30.50
N GLY A 287 18.58 14.55 31.03
CA GLY A 287 18.80 15.81 30.35
C GLY A 287 17.60 16.77 30.41
N PRO A 288 17.62 17.84 29.57
CA PRO A 288 16.64 18.93 29.63
C PRO A 288 15.19 18.51 29.29
N PHE A 289 15.03 17.40 28.61
CA PHE A 289 13.72 16.89 28.20
C PHE A 289 13.17 15.79 29.10
N ALA A 290 13.84 15.48 30.20
CA ALA A 290 13.49 14.37 31.10
C ALA A 290 12.08 14.48 31.69
N ILE A 291 11.64 15.69 32.01
CA ILE A 291 10.29 15.94 32.56
C ILE A 291 9.19 15.46 31.59
N TYR A 292 9.33 15.69 30.28
CA TYR A 292 8.39 15.27 29.26
C TYR A 292 8.43 13.75 29.04
N GLY A 293 9.65 13.17 29.04
CA GLY A 293 9.80 11.71 28.94
C GLY A 293 9.17 10.98 30.12
N GLN A 294 9.36 11.51 31.33
CA GLN A 294 8.76 10.93 32.53
C GLN A 294 7.23 11.02 32.53
N GLU A 295 6.66 12.10 32.04
CA GLU A 295 5.21 12.25 31.93
C GLU A 295 4.60 11.20 31.00
N VAL A 296 5.19 10.97 29.82
CA VAL A 296 4.77 9.89 28.92
C VAL A 296 4.92 8.53 29.58
N LEU A 297 6.05 8.29 30.25
CA LEU A 297 6.31 7.01 30.93
C LEU A 297 5.26 6.73 32.01
N ASN A 298 4.87 7.73 32.78
CA ASN A 298 3.81 7.60 33.80
C ASN A 298 2.49 7.16 33.15
N GLY A 299 2.11 7.77 32.02
CA GLY A 299 0.93 7.37 31.25
C GLY A 299 1.00 5.92 30.75
N ILE A 300 2.15 5.53 30.18
CA ILE A 300 2.38 4.15 29.72
C ILE A 300 2.30 3.16 30.89
N GLN A 301 2.94 3.45 32.04
CA GLN A 301 2.91 2.57 33.21
C GLN A 301 1.49 2.40 33.76
N LEU A 302 0.71 3.48 33.82
CA LEU A 302 -0.69 3.43 34.21
C LEU A 302 -1.51 2.55 33.21
N GLY A 303 -1.30 2.72 31.92
CA GLY A 303 -1.93 1.92 30.86
C GLY A 303 -1.49 0.45 30.87
N MET A 304 -0.27 0.16 31.27
CA MET A 304 0.21 -1.20 31.49
C MET A 304 -0.51 -1.91 32.65
N GLY A 305 -1.07 -1.14 33.59
CA GLY A 305 -1.70 -1.69 34.76
C GLY A 305 -0.69 -2.07 35.88
N VAL A 306 0.50 -1.43 35.87
CA VAL A 306 1.56 -1.72 36.85
C VAL A 306 1.09 -1.53 38.30
N PHE A 307 0.09 -0.65 38.51
CA PHE A 307 -0.48 -0.31 39.80
C PHE A 307 -1.74 -1.09 40.16
N THR A 308 -2.20 -2.01 39.29
CA THR A 308 -3.42 -2.83 39.50
C THR A 308 -3.03 -4.30 39.59
N GLN A 309 -3.45 -4.98 40.68
CA GLN A 309 -3.30 -6.44 40.83
C GLN A 309 -4.36 -7.18 40.00
N SER A 310 -4.25 -7.15 38.67
CA SER A 310 -5.12 -7.94 37.78
C SER A 310 -4.39 -9.24 37.41
N GLU A 311 -4.68 -10.32 38.12
CA GLU A 311 -4.25 -11.66 37.70
C GLU A 311 -5.02 -12.09 36.45
N GLY A 312 -4.30 -12.40 35.36
CA GLY A 312 -4.85 -13.13 34.21
C GLY A 312 -4.74 -12.51 32.82
N GLU A 313 -4.29 -11.29 32.64
CA GLU A 313 -4.03 -10.74 31.29
C GLU A 313 -2.61 -11.13 30.83
N LYS A 314 -2.46 -11.49 29.53
CA LYS A 314 -1.13 -11.59 28.91
C LYS A 314 -0.42 -10.24 29.08
N SER A 315 0.53 -10.22 30.01
CA SER A 315 1.32 -9.03 30.31
C SER A 315 2.19 -8.69 29.12
N LEU A 316 2.15 -7.43 28.67
CA LEU A 316 3.18 -6.87 27.80
C LEU A 316 4.41 -6.60 28.66
N ASP A 317 5.60 -6.90 28.13
CA ASP A 317 6.86 -6.56 28.76
C ASP A 317 7.37 -5.24 28.17
N LEU A 318 7.43 -4.17 28.98
CA LEU A 318 7.91 -2.86 28.55
C LEU A 318 9.42 -2.76 28.77
N ILE A 319 10.17 -2.56 27.69
CA ILE A 319 11.63 -2.43 27.69
C ILE A 319 11.99 -0.97 27.48
N ILE A 320 12.30 -0.29 28.56
CA ILE A 320 12.54 1.16 28.58
C ILE A 320 14.01 1.46 28.29
N ARG A 321 14.25 2.45 27.42
CA ARG A 321 15.58 2.97 27.08
C ARG A 321 15.57 4.49 27.07
N ASP A 322 16.61 5.06 27.67
CA ASP A 322 16.80 6.52 27.74
C ASP A 322 17.53 7.04 26.50
N THR A 323 16.85 7.84 25.69
CA THR A 323 17.41 8.45 24.46
C THR A 323 18.28 9.67 24.75
N ARG A 324 18.24 10.23 25.96
CA ARG A 324 18.89 11.49 26.35
C ARG A 324 18.51 12.70 25.49
N GLY A 325 17.54 12.53 24.59
CA GLY A 325 17.20 13.50 23.55
C GLY A 325 18.21 13.57 22.40
N GLU A 326 19.08 12.57 22.25
CA GLU A 326 20.16 12.51 21.27
C GLU A 326 19.78 11.59 20.08
N PRO A 327 19.92 12.07 18.81
CA PRO A 327 19.53 11.29 17.62
C PRO A 327 20.32 9.98 17.47
N ASP A 328 21.64 10.02 17.63
CA ASP A 328 22.50 8.85 17.43
C ASP A 328 22.26 7.78 18.50
N VAL A 329 21.99 8.21 19.74
CA VAL A 329 21.61 7.32 20.85
C VAL A 329 20.27 6.65 20.53
N ALA A 330 19.29 7.42 20.06
CA ALA A 330 17.98 6.88 19.70
C ALA A 330 18.07 5.80 18.60
N ALA A 331 18.85 6.04 17.53
CA ALA A 331 19.06 5.06 16.47
C ALA A 331 19.74 3.78 16.98
N SER A 332 20.81 3.90 17.78
CA SER A 332 21.51 2.76 18.35
C SER A 332 20.62 1.93 19.30
N LEU A 333 19.75 2.59 20.05
CA LEU A 333 18.81 1.90 20.94
C LEU A 333 17.72 1.16 20.17
N VAL A 334 17.29 1.65 18.98
CA VAL A 334 16.40 0.89 18.09
C VAL A 334 17.07 -0.43 17.67
N GLU A 335 18.34 -0.40 17.30
CA GLU A 335 19.11 -1.59 16.93
C GLU A 335 19.22 -2.57 18.10
N GLU A 336 19.51 -2.07 19.30
CA GLU A 336 19.55 -2.90 20.52
C GLU A 336 18.20 -3.57 20.81
N LEU A 337 17.10 -2.82 20.77
CA LEU A 337 15.74 -3.33 20.96
C LEU A 337 15.37 -4.37 19.90
N ALA A 338 15.84 -4.18 18.65
CA ALA A 338 15.61 -5.11 17.55
C ALA A 338 16.31 -6.45 17.75
N GLU A 339 17.62 -6.40 18.07
CA GLU A 339 18.50 -7.56 18.00
C GLU A 339 18.61 -8.32 19.32
N LYS A 340 18.73 -7.59 20.44
CA LYS A 340 18.89 -8.20 21.77
C LYS A 340 17.54 -8.49 22.42
N ASP A 341 16.68 -7.47 22.46
CA ASP A 341 15.41 -7.56 23.16
C ASP A 341 14.29 -8.15 22.31
N LYS A 342 14.47 -8.15 20.96
CA LYS A 342 13.56 -8.74 19.97
C LYS A 342 12.13 -8.22 20.08
N VAL A 343 12.01 -6.90 20.30
CA VAL A 343 10.71 -6.25 20.50
C VAL A 343 9.78 -6.37 19.30
N MET A 344 8.48 -6.40 19.57
CA MET A 344 7.43 -6.42 18.56
C MET A 344 7.23 -5.04 17.93
N ALA A 345 7.22 -4.00 18.75
CA ALA A 345 7.02 -2.61 18.37
C ALA A 345 7.76 -1.67 19.31
N ILE A 346 7.89 -0.40 18.94
CA ILE A 346 8.55 0.64 19.71
C ILE A 346 7.58 1.82 19.91
N ILE A 347 7.51 2.36 21.12
CA ILE A 347 6.81 3.61 21.46
C ILE A 347 7.83 4.72 21.63
N GLY A 348 7.58 5.92 21.09
CA GLY A 348 8.48 7.07 21.12
C GLY A 348 9.43 7.09 19.90
N PRO A 349 10.40 8.02 19.85
CA PRO A 349 10.66 9.13 20.79
C PRO A 349 9.71 10.33 20.65
N LEU A 350 9.97 11.38 21.48
CA LEU A 350 9.19 12.63 21.51
C LEU A 350 9.79 13.72 20.63
N ALA A 351 11.08 14.03 20.82
CA ALA A 351 11.75 15.15 20.15
C ALA A 351 12.00 14.84 18.67
N SER A 352 11.85 15.84 17.79
CA SER A 352 11.88 15.70 16.34
C SER A 352 13.15 15.03 15.78
N LYS A 353 14.34 15.43 16.26
CA LYS A 353 15.60 14.88 15.75
C LYS A 353 15.82 13.40 16.15
N PRO A 354 15.69 13.03 17.44
CA PRO A 354 15.74 11.62 17.86
C PRO A 354 14.65 10.77 17.21
N ALA A 355 13.42 11.29 17.05
CA ALA A 355 12.34 10.58 16.41
C ALA A 355 12.65 10.27 14.94
N THR A 356 13.24 11.23 14.20
CA THR A 356 13.66 10.99 12.80
C THR A 356 14.74 9.91 12.71
N ALA A 357 15.75 9.95 13.58
CA ALA A 357 16.82 8.96 13.57
C ALA A 357 16.31 7.56 13.93
N ALA A 358 15.45 7.47 14.95
CA ALA A 358 14.81 6.23 15.36
C ALA A 358 13.88 5.67 14.28
N ALA A 359 13.07 6.53 13.63
CA ALA A 359 12.15 6.13 12.57
C ALA A 359 12.90 5.52 11.36
N LYS A 360 13.96 6.16 10.89
CA LYS A 360 14.82 5.63 9.81
C LYS A 360 15.39 4.26 10.15
N LYS A 361 15.93 4.12 11.37
CA LYS A 361 16.51 2.86 11.83
C LYS A 361 15.42 1.78 12.02
N ALA A 362 14.24 2.13 12.51
CA ALA A 362 13.13 1.20 12.67
C ALA A 362 12.61 0.72 11.31
N GLN A 363 12.52 1.61 10.31
CA GLN A 363 12.18 1.24 8.93
C GLN A 363 13.21 0.29 8.33
N GLU A 364 14.51 0.59 8.48
CA GLU A 364 15.61 -0.26 8.02
C GLU A 364 15.53 -1.68 8.60
N LEU A 365 15.17 -1.82 9.88
CA LEU A 365 15.11 -3.08 10.59
C LEU A 365 13.71 -3.76 10.57
N GLY A 366 12.74 -3.14 9.90
CA GLY A 366 11.38 -3.66 9.78
C GLY A 366 10.65 -3.75 11.13
N ILE A 367 10.77 -2.71 11.99
CA ILE A 367 10.12 -2.66 13.30
C ILE A 367 9.08 -1.56 13.32
N PRO A 368 7.80 -1.86 13.61
CA PRO A 368 6.80 -0.83 13.81
C PRO A 368 7.18 0.10 14.95
N ILE A 369 7.24 1.40 14.66
CA ILE A 369 7.53 2.45 15.62
C ILE A 369 6.40 3.47 15.66
N ILE A 370 5.85 3.73 16.84
CA ILE A 370 4.82 4.75 17.06
C ILE A 370 5.49 5.94 17.73
N THR A 371 5.83 6.94 16.93
CA THR A 371 6.46 8.16 17.45
C THR A 371 5.43 9.06 18.13
N LEU A 372 5.88 9.77 19.15
CA LEU A 372 5.05 10.71 19.92
C LEU A 372 5.51 12.16 19.68
N THR A 373 5.96 12.45 18.48
CA THR A 373 6.52 13.74 18.08
C THR A 373 5.52 14.60 17.32
N GLN A 374 5.63 15.92 17.47
CA GLN A 374 4.88 16.89 16.66
C GLN A 374 5.44 17.06 15.24
N LYS A 375 6.58 16.43 14.90
CA LYS A 375 7.21 16.60 13.59
C LYS A 375 6.32 16.06 12.48
N GLU A 376 5.88 16.93 11.61
CA GLU A 376 5.13 16.57 10.41
C GLU A 376 6.00 15.81 9.41
N GLY A 377 5.37 14.90 8.66
CA GLY A 377 6.02 14.10 7.63
C GLY A 377 7.01 13.05 8.15
N ILE A 378 7.00 12.72 9.45
CA ILE A 378 7.88 11.68 9.99
C ILE A 378 7.51 10.30 9.47
N THR A 379 6.25 10.06 9.18
CA THR A 379 5.74 8.80 8.65
C THR A 379 6.18 8.54 7.20
N LEU A 380 6.62 9.59 6.49
CA LEU A 380 7.24 9.46 5.15
C LEU A 380 8.60 8.73 5.17
N GLU A 381 9.17 8.47 6.34
CA GLU A 381 10.39 7.66 6.47
C GLU A 381 10.12 6.17 6.14
N GLY A 382 8.87 5.71 6.13
CA GLY A 382 8.46 4.40 5.65
C GLY A 382 7.22 3.81 6.32
N ASP A 383 6.78 2.67 5.83
CA ASP A 383 5.53 1.99 6.21
C ASP A 383 5.57 1.35 7.63
N MET A 384 6.74 1.27 8.26
CA MET A 384 6.88 0.86 9.67
C MET A 384 6.75 2.02 10.65
N VAL A 385 6.61 3.26 10.15
CA VAL A 385 6.63 4.47 10.99
C VAL A 385 5.23 5.01 11.15
N PHE A 386 4.78 5.09 12.38
CA PHE A 386 3.50 5.64 12.79
C PHE A 386 3.71 6.84 13.69
N ARG A 387 2.73 7.74 13.74
CA ARG A 387 2.72 8.85 14.68
C ARG A 387 1.40 8.90 15.43
N ASN A 388 1.45 8.92 16.77
CA ASN A 388 0.28 9.15 17.62
C ASN A 388 0.48 10.42 18.44
N PHE A 389 0.48 11.57 17.76
CA PHE A 389 0.52 12.87 18.41
C PHE A 389 -0.19 13.93 17.55
N MET A 390 -0.80 14.91 18.21
CA MET A 390 -1.45 16.04 17.54
C MET A 390 -0.40 16.94 16.89
N THR A 391 -0.69 17.38 15.66
CA THR A 391 0.21 18.22 14.89
C THR A 391 -0.26 19.66 14.88
N PRO A 392 0.66 20.64 14.70
CA PRO A 392 0.29 22.02 14.46
C PRO A 392 -0.69 22.20 13.30
N SER A 393 -0.53 21.46 12.22
CA SER A 393 -1.48 21.51 11.07
C SER A 393 -2.88 21.12 11.48
N LYS A 394 -3.05 20.09 12.30
CA LYS A 394 -4.37 19.64 12.77
C LYS A 394 -4.98 20.64 13.76
N GLU A 395 -4.16 21.24 14.64
CA GLU A 395 -4.62 22.31 15.52
C GLU A 395 -5.21 23.47 14.72
N VAL A 396 -4.44 24.01 13.79
CA VAL A 396 -4.84 25.17 12.97
C VAL A 396 -6.04 24.82 12.07
N GLU A 397 -6.01 23.66 11.41
CA GLU A 397 -7.10 23.19 10.56
C GLU A 397 -8.43 23.15 11.35
N ARG A 398 -8.41 22.56 12.54
CA ARG A 398 -9.59 22.37 13.36
C ARG A 398 -10.18 23.72 13.85
N VAL A 399 -9.30 24.63 14.27
CA VAL A 399 -9.71 26.01 14.66
C VAL A 399 -10.36 26.73 13.49
N LEU A 400 -9.72 26.68 12.31
CA LEU A 400 -10.24 27.33 11.10
C LEU A 400 -11.54 26.71 10.59
N GLN A 401 -11.68 25.38 10.62
CA GLN A 401 -12.94 24.71 10.27
C GLN A 401 -14.09 25.20 11.16
N LYS A 402 -13.85 25.30 12.48
CA LYS A 402 -14.86 25.84 13.40
C LYS A 402 -15.17 27.32 13.11
N ALA A 403 -14.13 28.12 12.91
CA ALA A 403 -14.30 29.56 12.65
C ALA A 403 -15.02 29.81 11.30
N ILE A 404 -14.55 29.19 10.21
CA ILE A 404 -15.04 29.44 8.85
C ILE A 404 -16.36 28.71 8.62
N ILE A 405 -16.41 27.39 8.83
CA ILE A 405 -17.56 26.56 8.48
C ILE A 405 -18.62 26.63 9.60
N GLY A 406 -18.18 26.53 10.86
CA GLY A 406 -19.07 26.49 12.01
C GLY A 406 -19.66 27.85 12.39
N MET A 407 -18.90 28.94 12.27
CA MET A 407 -19.29 30.29 12.68
C MET A 407 -19.37 31.29 11.55
N SER A 408 -19.07 30.95 10.31
CA SER A 408 -19.09 31.80 9.12
C SER A 408 -18.14 33.01 9.18
N LEU A 409 -17.07 32.95 9.98
CA LEU A 409 -16.03 33.97 10.04
C LEU A 409 -15.15 33.85 8.79
N LYS A 410 -14.83 34.98 8.13
CA LYS A 410 -14.10 34.95 6.85
C LYS A 410 -12.84 35.78 6.81
N ARG A 411 -12.76 36.81 7.65
CA ARG A 411 -11.64 37.74 7.68
C ARG A 411 -10.87 37.57 8.96
N PHE A 412 -9.55 37.40 8.83
CA PHE A 412 -8.69 37.08 9.95
C PHE A 412 -7.53 38.06 10.10
N GLY A 413 -7.27 38.46 11.33
CA GLY A 413 -6.00 39.06 11.74
C GLY A 413 -5.05 38.02 12.25
N ILE A 414 -3.72 38.24 12.15
CA ILE A 414 -2.68 37.43 12.78
C ILE A 414 -1.73 38.36 13.55
N LEU A 415 -1.56 38.10 14.85
CA LEU A 415 -0.64 38.82 15.71
C LEU A 415 0.31 37.78 16.32
N TYR A 416 1.62 37.82 16.00
CA TYR A 416 2.51 36.72 16.33
C TYR A 416 3.87 37.17 16.86
N PRO A 417 4.53 36.39 17.75
CA PRO A 417 5.89 36.66 18.19
C PRO A 417 6.90 36.43 17.05
N ASP A 418 7.84 37.34 16.85
CA ASP A 418 8.88 37.26 15.82
C ASP A 418 9.99 36.25 16.17
N ASN A 419 9.62 35.00 16.39
CA ASN A 419 10.48 33.88 16.61
C ASN A 419 10.13 32.72 15.65
N SER A 420 10.84 31.60 15.75
CA SER A 420 10.60 30.44 14.86
C SER A 420 9.20 29.83 15.03
N TYR A 421 8.66 29.80 16.24
CA TYR A 421 7.33 29.29 16.54
C TYR A 421 6.23 30.18 15.95
N GLY A 422 6.28 31.48 16.24
CA GLY A 422 5.29 32.43 15.74
C GLY A 422 5.26 32.51 14.23
N ARG A 423 6.43 32.60 13.58
CA ARG A 423 6.52 32.59 12.10
C ARG A 423 6.01 31.29 11.48
N PHE A 424 6.28 30.14 12.10
CA PHE A 424 5.77 28.85 11.63
C PHE A 424 4.25 28.79 11.67
N PHE A 425 3.64 29.13 12.82
CA PHE A 425 2.18 29.11 12.96
C PHE A 425 1.48 30.20 12.12
N MET A 426 2.11 31.37 11.96
CA MET A 426 1.59 32.43 11.11
C MET A 426 1.45 31.96 9.66
N ASN A 427 2.51 31.38 9.07
CA ASN A 427 2.48 30.85 7.72
C ASN A 427 1.45 29.70 7.59
N LEU A 428 1.45 28.77 8.54
CA LEU A 428 0.53 27.65 8.55
C LEU A 428 -0.93 28.09 8.61
N PHE A 429 -1.26 29.07 9.48
CA PHE A 429 -2.59 29.62 9.60
C PHE A 429 -2.99 30.36 8.33
N TRP A 430 -2.09 31.15 7.75
CA TRP A 430 -2.33 31.87 6.50
C TRP A 430 -2.70 30.92 5.37
N ASP A 431 -1.86 29.92 5.11
CA ASP A 431 -2.08 28.97 4.04
C ASP A 431 -3.40 28.20 4.23
N LYS A 432 -3.64 27.69 5.45
CA LYS A 432 -4.86 26.95 5.76
C LYS A 432 -6.13 27.80 5.73
N ALA A 433 -6.05 29.07 6.14
CA ALA A 433 -7.17 29.98 6.03
C ALA A 433 -7.58 30.22 4.56
N GLN A 434 -6.59 30.41 3.67
CA GLN A 434 -6.86 30.58 2.23
C GLN A 434 -7.41 29.29 1.60
N GLU A 435 -6.87 28.12 1.95
CA GLU A 435 -7.39 26.82 1.49
C GLU A 435 -8.88 26.65 1.85
N LEU A 436 -9.30 27.10 3.02
CA LEU A 436 -10.68 27.01 3.51
C LEU A 436 -11.57 28.18 3.08
N GLY A 437 -11.06 29.13 2.27
CA GLY A 437 -11.80 30.27 1.74
C GLY A 437 -11.88 31.48 2.67
N GLY A 438 -11.01 31.56 3.68
CA GLY A 438 -10.80 32.73 4.51
C GLY A 438 -9.87 33.76 3.88
N THR A 439 -9.82 34.95 4.40
CA THR A 439 -8.96 36.06 3.94
C THR A 439 -8.19 36.64 5.12
N ILE A 440 -6.88 36.82 4.97
CA ILE A 440 -6.07 37.52 5.97
C ILE A 440 -6.07 39.01 5.63
N THR A 441 -6.53 39.84 6.56
CA THR A 441 -6.69 41.27 6.38
C THR A 441 -5.66 42.11 7.15
N ALA A 442 -5.11 41.56 8.25
CA ALA A 442 -4.09 42.23 9.06
C ALA A 442 -3.06 41.24 9.58
N VAL A 443 -1.77 41.59 9.52
CA VAL A 443 -0.69 40.75 10.07
C VAL A 443 0.36 41.67 10.69
N GLU A 444 0.67 41.45 11.98
CA GLU A 444 1.74 42.15 12.69
C GLU A 444 2.55 41.16 13.53
N ALA A 445 3.85 41.44 13.59
CA ALA A 445 4.79 40.71 14.41
C ALA A 445 5.29 41.56 15.57
N TYR A 446 5.48 40.94 16.75
CA TYR A 446 6.03 41.59 17.91
C TYR A 446 7.32 40.89 18.41
N PRO A 447 8.24 41.63 19.08
CA PRO A 447 9.40 41.01 19.70
C PRO A 447 8.99 39.95 20.73
N PRO A 448 9.69 38.81 20.83
CA PRO A 448 9.30 37.73 21.74
C PRO A 448 9.31 38.07 23.23
N ASP A 449 10.05 39.11 23.64
CA ASP A 449 10.16 39.56 25.01
C ASP A 449 9.30 40.84 25.25
N GLU A 450 8.38 41.17 24.35
CA GLU A 450 7.55 42.36 24.44
C GLU A 450 6.45 42.20 25.51
N THR A 451 6.11 43.29 26.18
CA THR A 451 5.06 43.33 27.19
C THR A 451 3.99 44.40 26.92
N ASP A 452 4.24 45.32 25.98
CA ASP A 452 3.27 46.36 25.51
C ASP A 452 3.07 46.25 24.02
N PHE A 453 1.93 45.73 23.62
CA PHE A 453 1.56 45.43 22.22
C PHE A 453 0.79 46.55 21.53
N ALA A 454 0.82 47.75 22.14
CA ALA A 454 0.12 48.91 21.64
C ALA A 454 0.45 49.31 20.20
N VAL A 455 1.70 49.19 19.81
CA VAL A 455 2.17 49.56 18.47
C VAL A 455 1.59 48.65 17.43
N GLU A 456 1.66 47.34 17.65
CA GLU A 456 1.23 46.29 16.71
C GLU A 456 -0.33 46.34 16.60
N ILE A 457 -1.03 46.36 17.72
CA ILE A 457 -2.50 46.45 17.73
C ILE A 457 -2.99 47.72 16.99
N LYS A 458 -2.36 48.88 17.22
CA LYS A 458 -2.69 50.11 16.51
C LYS A 458 -2.44 50.03 15.02
N LYS A 459 -1.35 49.34 14.57
CA LYS A 459 -1.08 49.12 13.14
C LYS A 459 -2.17 48.27 12.52
N MET A 460 -2.59 47.19 13.17
CA MET A 460 -3.61 46.26 12.66
C MET A 460 -4.95 46.97 12.41
N VAL A 461 -5.29 47.99 13.19
CA VAL A 461 -6.61 48.70 13.07
C VAL A 461 -6.49 50.14 12.58
N GLY A 462 -5.35 50.50 11.99
CA GLY A 462 -5.13 51.79 11.34
C GLY A 462 -5.06 53.00 12.31
N LEU A 463 -4.74 52.77 13.60
CA LEU A 463 -4.57 53.82 14.61
C LEU A 463 -3.11 54.32 14.73
N TYR A 464 -2.14 53.64 14.11
CA TYR A 464 -0.72 53.96 14.26
C TYR A 464 -0.27 55.09 13.35
N TYR A 465 -0.68 55.09 12.11
CA TYR A 465 -0.32 56.11 11.13
C TYR A 465 -1.47 57.15 11.01
N PRO A 466 -1.14 58.43 10.82
CA PRO A 466 -2.17 59.42 10.55
C PRO A 466 -2.91 59.07 9.24
N ARG A 467 -4.24 59.11 9.26
CA ARG A 467 -5.03 58.84 8.05
C ARG A 467 -4.76 59.89 6.98
N PRO A 468 -4.57 59.50 5.71
CA PRO A 468 -4.55 60.46 4.61
C PRO A 468 -5.79 61.31 4.58
N GLU A 469 -5.64 62.61 4.24
CA GLU A 469 -6.73 63.58 4.27
C GLU A 469 -7.91 63.16 3.38
N ALA A 470 -7.65 62.59 2.20
CA ALA A 470 -8.69 62.07 1.31
C ALA A 470 -9.51 60.90 1.93
N VAL A 471 -8.90 60.07 2.80
CA VAL A 471 -9.61 59.00 3.51
C VAL A 471 -10.41 59.57 4.66
N ARG A 472 -9.95 60.61 5.32
CA ARG A 472 -10.70 61.34 6.35
C ARG A 472 -11.97 61.98 5.76
N GLU A 473 -11.84 62.66 4.62
CA GLU A 473 -12.97 63.26 3.91
C GLU A 473 -14.02 62.20 3.49
N MET A 474 -13.58 61.05 2.97
CA MET A 474 -14.49 59.96 2.58
C MET A 474 -15.22 59.34 3.79
N VAL A 475 -14.54 59.19 4.93
CA VAL A 475 -15.14 58.66 6.16
C VAL A 475 -16.14 59.71 6.74
N GLU A 476 -15.78 60.98 6.71
CA GLU A 476 -16.65 62.06 7.12
C GLU A 476 -17.89 62.16 6.20
N GLU A 477 -17.73 62.04 4.87
CA GLU A 477 -18.86 62.00 3.92
C GLU A 477 -19.77 60.79 4.07
N SER A 478 -19.25 59.60 4.34
CA SER A 478 -20.04 58.36 4.51
C SER A 478 -20.86 58.37 5.80
N ASN A 479 -20.36 58.99 6.85
CA ASN A 479 -21.04 59.13 8.13
C ASN A 479 -22.13 60.23 8.13
N TRP A 480 -22.13 61.16 7.16
CA TRP A 480 -23.14 62.26 7.06
C TRP A 480 -24.54 61.74 6.73
N LEU A 481 -24.66 60.55 6.14
CA LEU A 481 -25.98 60.01 5.72
C LEU A 481 -26.73 59.24 6.82
N GLU A 482 -26.09 58.84 7.91
CA GLU A 482 -26.69 57.98 8.96
C GLU A 482 -26.58 58.52 10.40
N ALA A 483 -25.94 59.65 10.66
CA ALA A 483 -25.54 59.97 12.03
C ALA A 483 -25.63 61.50 12.43
N GLU A 484 -26.75 62.17 12.23
CA GLU A 484 -26.93 63.55 12.80
C GLU A 484 -26.95 63.57 14.34
N GLU A 485 -27.20 62.48 15.04
CA GLU A 485 -27.28 62.46 16.52
C GLU A 485 -26.13 61.68 17.23
N LYS A 486 -25.45 60.76 16.60
CA LYS A 486 -24.36 59.95 17.22
C LYS A 486 -22.96 60.54 17.09
N ILE A 487 -22.72 61.44 16.14
CA ILE A 487 -21.38 61.97 15.78
C ILE A 487 -20.88 63.03 16.80
N LYS A 488 -21.71 63.60 17.60
CA LYS A 488 -21.27 64.59 18.59
C LYS A 488 -20.67 64.00 19.88
N GLU A 489 -20.89 62.75 20.16
CA GLU A 489 -20.32 62.07 21.31
C GLU A 489 -19.03 61.28 21.01
N ASP A 490 -18.78 60.90 19.73
CA ASP A 490 -17.62 59.99 19.36
C ASP A 490 -16.32 60.72 18.98
N PHE A 491 -16.32 62.05 18.87
CA PHE A 491 -15.07 62.79 18.78
C PHE A 491 -14.58 63.14 20.19
N ASP A 492 -13.72 62.26 20.73
CA ASP A 492 -12.90 62.63 21.89
C ASP A 492 -12.15 63.94 21.56
N SER A 493 -12.15 64.87 22.50
CA SER A 493 -11.51 66.18 22.44
C SER A 493 -9.99 66.13 22.15
N ASN A 494 -9.40 64.96 21.98
CA ASN A 494 -8.03 64.69 21.69
C ASN A 494 -7.74 64.20 20.24
N GLY A 495 -8.74 64.21 19.33
CA GLY A 495 -8.55 63.84 17.92
C GLY A 495 -8.25 62.39 17.66
N ARG A 496 -8.68 61.47 18.53
CA ARG A 496 -8.55 60.03 18.32
C ARG A 496 -9.57 59.57 17.30
N HIS A 497 -9.12 58.83 16.32
CA HIS A 497 -9.96 58.18 15.32
C HIS A 497 -10.42 56.81 15.83
N ASP A 498 -11.60 56.37 15.44
CA ASP A 498 -12.08 55.01 15.69
C ASP A 498 -11.21 53.99 14.96
N PRO A 499 -10.97 52.81 15.56
CA PRO A 499 -10.28 51.74 14.93
C PRO A 499 -11.06 51.24 13.70
N VAL A 500 -10.35 50.91 12.62
CA VAL A 500 -10.90 50.17 11.48
C VAL A 500 -10.65 48.69 11.69
N VAL A 501 -11.66 47.99 12.19
CA VAL A 501 -11.60 46.56 12.43
C VAL A 501 -12.15 45.83 11.22
N ASP A 502 -11.30 45.31 10.37
CA ASP A 502 -11.68 44.61 9.13
C ASP A 502 -11.47 43.09 9.19
N PHE A 503 -11.30 42.53 10.39
CA PHE A 503 -11.23 41.10 10.67
C PHE A 503 -12.32 40.66 11.66
N ASP A 504 -12.85 39.45 11.44
CA ASP A 504 -13.89 38.83 12.26
C ASP A 504 -13.27 38.10 13.45
N ALA A 505 -12.03 37.62 13.27
CA ALA A 505 -11.27 36.93 14.30
C ALA A 505 -9.76 37.21 14.17
N ILE A 506 -9.04 37.02 15.26
CA ILE A 506 -7.59 37.18 15.31
C ILE A 506 -6.92 35.92 15.86
N PHE A 507 -5.92 35.41 15.14
CA PHE A 507 -5.11 34.31 15.55
C PHE A 507 -3.82 34.79 16.23
N ILE A 508 -3.56 34.29 17.44
CA ILE A 508 -2.39 34.66 18.22
C ILE A 508 -1.65 33.40 18.69
N PRO A 509 -0.62 32.97 17.97
CA PRO A 509 0.16 31.78 18.32
C PRO A 509 1.24 32.09 19.36
N ASP A 510 0.86 32.20 20.60
CA ASP A 510 1.80 32.37 21.72
C ASP A 510 1.32 31.64 22.97
N ASN A 511 2.11 31.70 24.04
CA ASN A 511 1.80 31.13 25.34
C ASN A 511 0.78 31.97 26.11
N TYR A 512 0.09 31.35 27.06
CA TYR A 512 -0.95 31.99 27.87
C TYR A 512 -0.51 33.29 28.58
N GLY A 513 0.78 33.39 28.98
CA GLY A 513 1.31 34.57 29.68
C GLY A 513 1.28 35.81 28.79
N HIS A 514 1.70 35.71 27.51
CA HIS A 514 1.59 36.81 26.57
C HIS A 514 0.14 37.10 26.21
N ILE A 515 -0.69 36.08 26.05
CA ILE A 515 -2.12 36.26 25.77
C ILE A 515 -2.82 37.05 26.85
N ALA A 516 -2.48 36.81 28.12
CA ALA A 516 -3.02 37.56 29.23
C ALA A 516 -2.61 39.05 29.22
N LEU A 517 -1.50 39.40 28.58
CA LEU A 517 -1.08 40.80 28.38
C LEU A 517 -1.66 41.45 27.12
N ILE A 518 -1.83 40.64 26.04
CA ILE A 518 -2.29 41.10 24.75
C ILE A 518 -3.80 41.41 24.76
N THR A 519 -4.61 40.45 25.23
CA THR A 519 -6.06 40.49 25.03
C THR A 519 -6.77 41.67 25.74
N PRO A 520 -6.34 42.15 26.93
CA PRO A 520 -6.93 43.33 27.55
C PRO A 520 -6.69 44.65 26.76
N GLN A 521 -5.65 44.69 25.89
CA GLN A 521 -5.36 45.89 25.12
C GLN A 521 -6.35 46.12 23.96
N PHE A 522 -7.05 45.08 23.48
CA PHE A 522 -8.04 45.23 22.43
C PHE A 522 -9.20 46.17 22.85
N PRO A 523 -9.95 45.89 23.92
CA PRO A 523 -10.99 46.80 24.37
C PRO A 523 -10.44 48.16 24.82
N PHE A 524 -9.19 48.25 25.28
CA PHE A 524 -8.55 49.54 25.60
C PHE A 524 -8.43 50.46 24.36
N TYR A 525 -8.26 49.86 23.15
CA TYR A 525 -8.25 50.59 21.87
C TYR A 525 -9.61 50.56 21.17
N SER A 526 -10.71 50.33 21.91
CA SER A 526 -12.07 50.28 21.37
C SER A 526 -12.29 49.21 20.29
N ILE A 527 -11.54 48.09 20.35
CA ILE A 527 -11.68 46.93 19.47
C ILE A 527 -12.56 45.90 20.18
N PHE A 528 -13.79 45.75 19.67
CA PHE A 528 -14.81 44.86 20.23
C PHE A 528 -15.25 43.85 19.17
N ASP A 529 -16.01 42.85 19.59
CA ASP A 529 -16.64 41.82 18.72
C ASP A 529 -15.66 41.01 17.86
N VAL A 530 -14.37 40.93 18.23
CA VAL A 530 -13.36 40.13 17.59
C VAL A 530 -13.19 38.78 18.31
N ARG A 531 -13.29 37.67 17.59
CA ARG A 531 -13.09 36.35 18.14
C ARG A 531 -11.59 36.03 18.26
N PHE A 532 -11.13 35.61 19.42
CA PHE A 532 -9.76 35.15 19.59
C PHE A 532 -9.60 33.68 19.21
N LEU A 533 -8.54 33.38 18.45
CA LEU A 533 -8.15 32.04 18.03
C LEU A 533 -6.75 31.77 18.57
N GLY A 534 -6.60 30.69 19.31
CA GLY A 534 -5.33 30.31 19.95
C GLY A 534 -4.75 29.01 19.44
N THR A 535 -3.62 28.64 20.02
CA THR A 535 -3.01 27.31 19.95
C THR A 535 -3.25 26.55 21.26
N SER A 536 -2.86 25.28 21.33
CA SER A 536 -2.93 24.48 22.57
C SER A 536 -2.15 25.07 23.74
N LEU A 537 -1.22 26.02 23.50
CA LEU A 537 -0.49 26.74 24.55
C LEU A 537 -1.36 27.73 25.36
N TRP A 538 -2.59 27.98 24.93
CA TRP A 538 -3.54 28.80 25.70
C TRP A 538 -4.24 28.01 26.81
N GLN A 539 -4.18 26.69 26.76
CA GLN A 539 -4.85 25.84 27.74
C GLN A 539 -4.08 25.85 29.06
N SER A 540 -4.32 26.86 29.86
CA SER A 540 -3.75 27.01 31.20
C SER A 540 -4.77 27.67 32.14
N PRO A 541 -4.97 27.15 33.38
CA PRO A 541 -5.81 27.81 34.38
C PRO A 541 -5.39 29.26 34.63
N GLU A 542 -4.08 29.55 34.58
CA GLU A 542 -3.53 30.89 34.78
C GLU A 542 -4.03 31.89 33.73
N LEU A 543 -4.37 31.46 32.48
CA LEU A 543 -4.99 32.34 31.50
C LEU A 543 -6.36 32.83 31.99
N ILE A 544 -7.15 31.94 32.56
CA ILE A 544 -8.44 32.23 33.12
C ILE A 544 -8.32 33.24 34.28
N ASP A 545 -7.39 32.98 35.20
CA ASP A 545 -7.16 33.82 36.37
C ASP A 545 -6.69 35.24 35.99
N GLN A 546 -5.84 35.39 34.97
CA GLN A 546 -5.21 36.63 34.58
C GLN A 546 -6.06 37.47 33.56
N ALA A 547 -6.69 36.78 32.63
CA ALA A 547 -7.35 37.43 31.47
C ALA A 547 -8.70 36.83 31.13
N GLY A 548 -9.32 36.01 31.98
CA GLY A 548 -10.57 35.30 31.65
C GLY A 548 -11.68 36.21 31.08
N ALA A 549 -11.87 37.42 31.61
CA ALA A 549 -12.82 38.36 31.10
C ALA A 549 -12.56 38.81 29.63
N TYR A 550 -11.33 38.77 29.19
CA TYR A 550 -10.93 39.29 27.86
C TYR A 550 -10.81 38.18 26.79
N VAL A 551 -10.81 36.90 27.20
CA VAL A 551 -10.69 35.76 26.30
C VAL A 551 -12.02 34.97 26.17
N GLN A 552 -13.12 35.53 26.60
CA GLN A 552 -14.43 34.90 26.50
C GLN A 552 -14.78 34.50 25.07
N GLY A 553 -15.22 33.27 24.91
CA GLY A 553 -15.58 32.73 23.61
C GLY A 553 -14.39 32.46 22.68
N ALA A 554 -13.14 32.52 23.16
CA ALA A 554 -11.96 32.11 22.36
C ALA A 554 -12.09 30.68 21.85
N ILE A 555 -11.47 30.37 20.71
CA ILE A 555 -11.39 29.00 20.16
C ILE A 555 -9.97 28.49 20.33
N ILE A 556 -9.83 27.44 21.12
CA ILE A 556 -8.54 26.89 21.54
C ILE A 556 -8.51 25.39 21.23
N PRO A 557 -7.57 24.89 20.41
CA PRO A 557 -7.42 23.47 20.17
C PRO A 557 -6.77 22.78 21.35
N SER A 558 -7.21 21.56 21.67
CA SER A 558 -6.67 20.75 22.76
C SER A 558 -6.57 19.29 22.35
N GLY A 559 -5.46 18.66 22.66
CA GLY A 559 -5.28 17.22 22.47
C GLY A 559 -5.79 16.39 23.66
N PHE A 560 -6.00 17.02 24.81
CA PHE A 560 -6.49 16.39 26.03
C PHE A 560 -7.10 17.44 26.96
N PHE A 561 -8.24 17.12 27.54
CA PHE A 561 -8.93 18.02 28.47
C PHE A 561 -9.28 17.29 29.78
N LEU A 562 -8.80 17.82 30.90
CA LEU A 562 -8.93 17.21 32.23
C LEU A 562 -10.39 17.03 32.66
N GLU A 563 -11.23 18.02 32.38
CA GLU A 563 -12.64 18.07 32.77
C GLU A 563 -13.56 17.41 31.74
N ASN A 564 -12.99 16.63 30.81
CA ASN A 564 -13.76 15.85 29.85
C ASN A 564 -14.74 14.91 30.58
N SER A 565 -16.02 14.99 30.24
CA SER A 565 -17.09 14.20 30.84
C SER A 565 -17.08 12.69 30.49
N SER A 566 -16.20 12.28 29.56
CA SER A 566 -16.03 10.87 29.20
C SER A 566 -15.58 10.05 30.42
N THR A 567 -16.29 8.94 30.68
CA THR A 567 -15.94 8.02 31.80
C THR A 567 -14.53 7.47 31.68
N ILE A 568 -14.02 7.28 30.45
CA ILE A 568 -12.66 6.80 30.19
C ILE A 568 -11.65 7.87 30.62
N ALA A 569 -11.89 9.15 30.27
CA ALA A 569 -11.02 10.25 30.64
C ALA A 569 -11.03 10.49 32.15
N GLN A 570 -12.20 10.46 32.79
CA GLN A 570 -12.32 10.64 34.23
C GLN A 570 -11.64 9.50 35.03
N ASP A 571 -11.78 8.25 34.60
CA ASP A 571 -11.08 7.12 35.25
C ASP A 571 -9.57 7.26 35.10
N PHE A 572 -9.10 7.65 33.90
CA PHE A 572 -7.67 7.92 33.67
C PHE A 572 -7.14 9.02 34.59
N VAL A 573 -7.79 10.18 34.62
CA VAL A 573 -7.39 11.34 35.45
C VAL A 573 -7.34 10.93 36.92
N LYS A 574 -8.40 10.31 37.42
CA LYS A 574 -8.47 9.84 38.82
C LYS A 574 -7.31 8.91 39.17
N ARG A 575 -7.12 7.86 38.37
CA ARG A 575 -6.04 6.88 38.60
C ARG A 575 -4.66 7.50 38.46
N TYR A 576 -4.49 8.45 37.54
CA TYR A 576 -3.21 9.13 37.36
C TYR A 576 -2.88 9.98 38.60
N VAL A 577 -3.82 10.77 39.11
CA VAL A 577 -3.65 11.59 40.35
C VAL A 577 -3.40 10.71 41.56
N GLU A 578 -4.14 9.60 41.70
CA GLU A 578 -3.95 8.66 42.82
C GLU A 578 -2.55 8.02 42.85
N ASN A 579 -1.90 7.82 41.71
CA ASN A 579 -0.61 7.13 41.63
C ASN A 579 0.59 8.08 41.54
N PHE A 580 0.41 9.28 41.00
CA PHE A 580 1.53 10.19 40.73
C PHE A 580 1.43 11.54 41.51
N GLU A 581 0.35 11.77 42.24
CA GLU A 581 0.09 13.01 42.98
C GLU A 581 0.18 14.29 42.14
N LYS A 582 -0.14 14.17 40.82
CA LYS A 582 -0.11 15.23 39.81
C LYS A 582 -1.25 15.06 38.84
N GLU A 583 -1.71 16.15 38.24
CA GLU A 583 -2.63 16.10 37.14
C GLU A 583 -1.91 15.63 35.84
N PRO A 584 -2.55 14.79 35.01
CA PRO A 584 -1.99 14.35 33.75
C PRO A 584 -2.11 15.44 32.67
N GLY A 585 -1.05 15.63 31.89
CA GLY A 585 -1.11 16.42 30.65
C GLY A 585 -1.33 15.54 29.40
N ILE A 586 -1.27 16.19 28.24
CA ILE A 586 -1.41 15.52 26.91
C ILE A 586 -0.37 14.41 26.70
N LEU A 587 0.84 14.56 27.23
CA LEU A 587 1.91 13.58 27.08
C LEU A 587 1.59 12.30 27.85
N ALA A 588 1.10 12.42 29.07
CA ALA A 588 0.64 11.28 29.87
C ALA A 588 -0.55 10.58 29.20
N ALA A 589 -1.54 11.35 28.74
CA ALA A 589 -2.72 10.83 28.05
C ALA A 589 -2.35 10.10 26.75
N THR A 590 -1.44 10.66 25.97
CA THR A 590 -0.97 10.02 24.72
C THR A 590 -0.17 8.75 25.00
N GLY A 591 0.68 8.74 26.01
CA GLY A 591 1.42 7.55 26.45
C GLY A 591 0.47 6.41 26.88
N TYR A 592 -0.54 6.76 27.69
CA TYR A 592 -1.60 5.84 28.13
C TYR A 592 -2.38 5.25 26.94
N ASP A 593 -2.85 6.11 26.06
CA ASP A 593 -3.62 5.66 24.88
C ASP A 593 -2.78 4.78 23.96
N THR A 594 -1.52 5.14 23.72
CA THR A 594 -0.64 4.36 22.84
C THR A 594 -0.48 2.93 23.35
N ILE A 595 -0.15 2.73 24.63
CA ILE A 595 0.01 1.38 25.16
C ILE A 595 -1.31 0.61 25.24
N GLN A 596 -2.41 1.26 25.52
CA GLN A 596 -3.73 0.63 25.53
C GLN A 596 -4.18 0.21 24.11
N LEU A 597 -3.86 1.03 23.11
CA LEU A 597 -4.06 0.69 21.71
C LEU A 597 -3.28 -0.58 21.34
N LEU A 598 -1.99 -0.67 21.70
CA LEU A 598 -1.19 -1.87 21.47
C LEU A 598 -1.77 -3.11 22.15
N LYS A 599 -2.23 -2.97 23.39
CA LYS A 599 -2.93 -4.05 24.12
C LYS A 599 -4.20 -4.47 23.39
N SER A 600 -4.98 -3.52 22.88
CA SER A 600 -6.21 -3.79 22.11
C SER A 600 -5.91 -4.59 20.84
N ILE A 601 -4.92 -4.18 20.07
CA ILE A 601 -4.49 -4.87 18.84
C ILE A 601 -4.07 -6.30 19.15
N MET A 602 -3.26 -6.52 20.18
CA MET A 602 -2.77 -7.85 20.53
C MET A 602 -3.86 -8.78 21.09
N ARG A 603 -5.00 -8.24 21.56
CA ARG A 603 -6.17 -9.03 22.00
C ARG A 603 -7.04 -9.49 20.83
N LYS A 604 -7.07 -8.76 19.70
CA LYS A 604 -7.92 -9.07 18.53
C LYS A 604 -7.51 -10.35 17.79
N GLY A 605 -6.27 -10.81 17.91
CA GLY A 605 -5.81 -12.03 17.25
C GLY A 605 -4.36 -12.41 17.57
N PRO A 606 -3.92 -13.60 17.14
CA PRO A 606 -2.54 -14.04 17.31
C PRO A 606 -1.61 -13.30 16.33
N ILE A 607 -0.90 -12.32 16.80
CA ILE A 607 0.15 -11.60 16.06
C ILE A 607 1.49 -12.24 16.40
N LYS A 608 2.24 -12.69 15.41
CA LYS A 608 3.51 -13.40 15.58
C LYS A 608 4.70 -12.62 15.05
N THR A 609 4.48 -11.72 14.10
CA THR A 609 5.53 -11.00 13.40
C THR A 609 5.31 -9.50 13.44
N ARG A 610 6.38 -8.73 13.22
CA ARG A 610 6.33 -7.26 13.12
C ARG A 610 5.48 -6.78 11.95
N LYS A 611 5.47 -7.52 10.83
CA LYS A 611 4.64 -7.18 9.67
C LYS A 611 3.15 -7.38 9.93
N GLU A 612 2.77 -8.48 10.60
CA GLU A 612 1.39 -8.68 11.05
C GLU A 612 0.95 -7.58 12.01
N PHE A 613 1.85 -7.14 12.91
CA PHE A 613 1.57 -6.06 13.85
C PHE A 613 1.38 -4.72 13.12
N GLN A 614 2.23 -4.39 12.16
CA GLN A 614 2.10 -3.23 11.29
C GLN A 614 0.75 -3.25 10.54
N THR A 615 0.40 -4.38 9.94
CA THR A 615 -0.88 -4.54 9.24
C THR A 615 -2.06 -4.32 10.19
N ALA A 616 -1.97 -4.81 11.42
CA ALA A 616 -3.01 -4.61 12.44
C ALA A 616 -3.11 -3.14 12.92
N LEU A 617 -1.99 -2.39 12.91
CA LEU A 617 -2.02 -0.95 13.19
C LEU A 617 -2.78 -0.18 12.10
N PHE A 618 -2.52 -0.46 10.81
CA PHE A 618 -3.26 0.14 9.70
C PHE A 618 -4.75 -0.25 9.66
N ALA A 619 -5.08 -1.45 10.10
CA ALA A 619 -6.46 -1.94 10.15
C ALA A 619 -7.24 -1.46 11.38
N GLN A 620 -6.60 -0.66 12.27
CA GLN A 620 -7.23 -0.19 13.50
C GLN A 620 -8.11 1.03 13.22
N ASP A 621 -9.42 0.89 13.37
CA ASP A 621 -10.41 1.94 13.08
C ASP A 621 -11.42 2.19 14.21
N ASP A 622 -11.40 1.39 15.28
CA ASP A 622 -12.42 1.33 16.32
C ASP A 622 -11.90 1.58 17.75
N TYR A 623 -10.72 2.22 17.90
CA TYR A 623 -10.17 2.48 19.22
C TYR A 623 -10.51 3.91 19.71
N TYR A 624 -11.21 3.99 20.85
CA TYR A 624 -11.53 5.25 21.53
C TYR A 624 -10.77 5.32 22.85
N GLY A 625 -9.80 6.24 22.93
CA GLY A 625 -8.95 6.50 24.09
C GLY A 625 -9.35 7.74 24.89
N VAL A 626 -8.51 8.13 25.84
CA VAL A 626 -8.69 9.34 26.65
C VAL A 626 -8.46 10.61 25.84
N THR A 627 -7.72 10.50 24.73
CA THR A 627 -7.47 11.60 23.78
C THR A 627 -8.41 11.55 22.56
N GLY A 628 -9.48 10.74 22.59
CA GLY A 628 -10.47 10.59 21.52
C GLY A 628 -10.23 9.36 20.63
N TRP A 629 -10.83 9.36 19.43
CA TRP A 629 -10.67 8.30 18.43
C TRP A 629 -9.24 8.25 17.92
N ILE A 630 -8.68 7.05 17.78
CA ILE A 630 -7.33 6.83 17.27
C ILE A 630 -7.40 5.76 16.18
N SER A 631 -7.09 6.16 14.96
CA SER A 631 -6.81 5.30 13.81
C SER A 631 -5.61 5.87 13.05
N PHE A 632 -5.09 5.12 12.09
CA PHE A 632 -3.99 5.58 11.24
C PHE A 632 -4.43 5.60 9.79
N ASP A 633 -4.02 6.64 9.05
CA ASP A 633 -4.21 6.69 7.62
C ASP A 633 -3.19 5.77 6.89
N GLN A 634 -3.27 5.75 5.54
CA GLN A 634 -2.39 4.92 4.71
C GLN A 634 -0.89 5.27 4.84
N ASP A 635 -0.58 6.46 5.33
CA ASP A 635 0.79 6.94 5.53
C ASP A 635 1.27 6.75 6.98
N GLY A 636 0.44 6.19 7.88
CA GLY A 636 0.76 5.98 9.29
C GLY A 636 0.56 7.21 10.18
N GLU A 637 -0.05 8.28 9.65
CA GLU A 637 -0.44 9.44 10.44
C GLU A 637 -1.70 9.17 11.25
N VAL A 638 -1.74 9.66 12.49
CA VAL A 638 -2.95 9.52 13.31
C VAL A 638 -4.10 10.35 12.74
N VAL A 639 -5.22 9.69 12.52
CA VAL A 639 -6.50 10.34 12.21
C VAL A 639 -7.18 10.65 13.54
N LYS A 640 -7.07 11.92 13.97
CA LYS A 640 -7.55 12.37 15.26
C LYS A 640 -7.89 13.85 15.18
N ASP A 641 -9.09 14.21 15.62
CA ASP A 641 -9.51 15.58 15.68
C ASP A 641 -9.19 16.18 17.07
N PRO A 642 -8.53 17.34 17.14
CA PRO A 642 -8.39 18.09 18.37
C PRO A 642 -9.76 18.43 18.98
N ILE A 643 -9.87 18.32 20.28
CA ILE A 643 -10.98 18.89 21.03
C ILE A 643 -10.89 20.42 20.90
N LEU A 644 -12.00 21.11 20.64
CA LEU A 644 -12.03 22.56 20.72
C LEU A 644 -12.53 22.98 22.10
N LEU A 645 -11.79 23.87 22.73
CA LEU A 645 -12.16 24.50 23.98
C LEU A 645 -12.55 25.95 23.73
N THR A 646 -13.40 26.47 24.59
CA THR A 646 -13.73 27.88 24.69
C THR A 646 -13.64 28.33 26.14
N VAL A 647 -13.49 29.62 26.38
CA VAL A 647 -13.56 30.19 27.72
C VAL A 647 -14.97 30.66 27.97
N SER A 648 -15.59 30.17 29.01
CA SER A 648 -16.92 30.57 29.51
C SER A 648 -16.80 30.92 30.99
N ASP A 649 -17.18 32.12 31.33
CA ASP A 649 -17.04 32.65 32.71
C ASP A 649 -15.62 32.47 33.22
N SER A 650 -15.39 31.52 34.13
CA SER A 650 -14.12 31.30 34.82
C SER A 650 -13.57 29.90 34.56
N HIS A 651 -13.89 29.22 33.47
CA HIS A 651 -13.42 27.89 33.16
C HIS A 651 -13.35 27.63 31.64
N PHE A 652 -12.68 26.56 31.27
CA PHE A 652 -12.72 26.06 29.90
C PHE A 652 -13.92 25.13 29.72
N ASP A 653 -14.62 25.28 28.58
CA ASP A 653 -15.68 24.39 28.16
C ASP A 653 -15.34 23.77 26.83
N ILE A 654 -15.87 22.55 26.55
CA ILE A 654 -15.78 21.95 25.22
C ILE A 654 -16.69 22.72 24.27
N LEU A 655 -16.12 23.24 23.20
CA LEU A 655 -16.84 23.90 22.12
C LEU A 655 -17.33 22.84 21.12
N PRO A 656 -18.64 22.58 21.05
CA PRO A 656 -19.21 21.53 20.23
C PRO A 656 -19.04 21.72 18.71
#